data_c84e88715f3671dbcc752cefb1cb4329
#
_entry.id   c84e88715f3671dbcc752cefb1cb4329
#
_cell.length_a   1.000
_cell.length_b   1.000
_cell.length_c   1.000
_cell.angle_alpha   90.00
_cell.angle_beta   90.00
_cell.angle_gamma   90.00
#
_symmetry.space_group_name_H-M   'P 1'
#
loop_
_entity.id
_entity.type
_entity.pdbx_description
1 polymer ?
#
loop_
_entity_poly.entity_id
_entity_poly.type
_entity_poly.pdbx_seq_one_letter_code
_entity_poly.pdbx_strand_id
1 'polypeptide(L)'
;CAPAMEELADLVRLFAERFEEQKRAQNMIDFSDMEQYALRILTQKTENGFVPSKIAEEYQKQFEEIMIDEYQDSNLIQEAILTSVSGCRSGRYNIFMVGDVKQSIYRFRLSRPELFLEKFRTYNIEESKTQRIDLHKNFRSRKEVLESANAIFRQIMTEKLGGIVYDDQAALYPGAEYPENDNVKTEILVMNSDLEILSKEEDFEEKIPSERELEARMIAMRIRELLRSQKVTDKETGELRNVRYSDIVILTRSIKGFADVFTEVLNREGIPTYAGTSEGYFQTQEIGVLMDYLRVLDNRRQDIPLTAVLSSAFAGLSQEELAEIRCAYPDTAFFESVTKYREQGENADIQLKLQKCLDQMDDFRKIVPYTPMHELLWKILETTGYGDYVASMPGGAQRKANLDMLIEKARAYESTSYKGLFHFVRYIEQLQKYDVDYGEASIEDEHADTVRVMTIHKSKGLEFPVVIVAGMGKRFNMQDARSAVAFHAGMGVGLDAVNLEYRTKIPSIIKKVIQKEEALESLGEELRVLYVALTRAKEKLIITGTLSNPEDKISDGRVFQGNKRKELSFLQLSHAVTYWDFILPAVLRTEGEPLKLQILHVEDVVKESIEEEEKSGISRAVLENWDVNEIYEPKLHDMMKEQFEFIYPYEKSSMRKLKFTVTELKKRAYEIGLDGGEEEREEEGELLQEEPEVVPMIPQFLQEDEALAGAARGTAYHRVMELLDMKGMPEFTEDTAGEKENWKKYFMDWLDDQVRRGRIEE
;
A
#
# COMPACT_ATOMS: atom_id res chain seq x y z
N CYS A 1 33.47 -24.88 11.61
CA CYS A 1 32.50 -24.20 10.73
C CYS A 1 32.07 -25.09 9.54
N ALA A 2 32.98 -25.85 8.87
CA ALA A 2 32.61 -26.60 7.66
C ALA A 2 31.40 -27.55 7.86
N PRO A 3 31.39 -28.45 8.86
CA PRO A 3 30.24 -29.34 9.08
C PRO A 3 28.93 -28.59 9.30
N ALA A 4 28.96 -27.47 10.05
CA ALA A 4 27.76 -26.65 10.27
C ALA A 4 27.27 -25.93 8.99
N MET A 5 28.18 -25.63 8.07
CA MET A 5 27.82 -25.06 6.76
C MET A 5 27.18 -26.10 5.84
N GLU A 6 27.71 -27.31 5.84
CA GLU A 6 27.17 -28.45 5.08
C GLU A 6 25.76 -28.78 5.56
N GLU A 7 25.58 -28.92 6.87
CA GLU A 7 24.26 -29.18 7.48
C GLU A 7 23.24 -28.04 7.20
N LEU A 8 23.70 -26.78 7.27
CA LEU A 8 22.85 -25.64 6.93
C LEU A 8 22.41 -25.67 5.45
N ALA A 9 23.33 -26.00 4.55
CA ALA A 9 23.03 -26.13 3.13
C ALA A 9 22.02 -27.25 2.84
N ASP A 10 22.18 -28.40 3.53
CA ASP A 10 21.26 -29.52 3.39
C ASP A 10 19.87 -29.19 3.98
N LEU A 11 19.82 -28.47 5.12
CA LEU A 11 18.57 -27.98 5.70
C LEU A 11 17.85 -27.03 4.76
N VAL A 12 18.56 -26.10 4.12
CA VAL A 12 17.99 -25.17 3.14
C VAL A 12 17.43 -25.91 1.92
N ARG A 13 18.15 -26.92 1.41
CA ARG A 13 17.66 -27.74 0.30
C ARG A 13 16.38 -28.49 0.68
N LEU A 14 16.38 -29.17 1.84
CA LEU A 14 15.20 -29.89 2.33
C LEU A 14 13.99 -28.97 2.53
N PHE A 15 14.25 -27.77 3.07
CA PHE A 15 13.18 -26.75 3.22
C PHE A 15 12.63 -26.35 1.84
N ALA A 16 13.50 -26.05 0.87
CA ALA A 16 13.07 -25.64 -0.47
C ALA A 16 12.24 -26.73 -1.17
N GLU A 17 12.67 -28.00 -1.09
CA GLU A 17 11.93 -29.14 -1.64
C GLU A 17 10.56 -29.28 -1.01
N ARG A 18 10.46 -29.25 0.34
CA ARG A 18 9.17 -29.36 1.03
C ARG A 18 8.26 -28.14 0.79
N PHE A 19 8.84 -26.96 0.68
CA PHE A 19 8.07 -25.75 0.39
C PHE A 19 7.48 -25.80 -1.04
N GLU A 20 8.26 -26.28 -2.02
CA GLU A 20 7.77 -26.50 -3.39
C GLU A 20 6.67 -27.58 -3.42
N GLU A 21 6.81 -28.69 -2.69
CA GLU A 21 5.78 -29.73 -2.56
C GLU A 21 4.47 -29.18 -1.98
N GLN A 22 4.55 -28.36 -0.93
CA GLN A 22 3.37 -27.75 -0.30
C GLN A 22 2.67 -26.76 -1.24
N LYS A 23 3.42 -25.92 -1.96
CA LYS A 23 2.85 -25.04 -2.96
C LYS A 23 2.14 -25.81 -4.07
N ARG A 24 2.73 -26.88 -4.56
CA ARG A 24 2.10 -27.76 -5.57
C ARG A 24 0.83 -28.42 -5.05
N ALA A 25 0.84 -28.92 -3.80
CA ALA A 25 -0.35 -29.52 -3.19
C ALA A 25 -1.53 -28.54 -3.07
N GLN A 26 -1.24 -27.24 -2.94
CA GLN A 26 -2.22 -26.17 -2.87
C GLN A 26 -2.49 -25.48 -4.22
N ASN A 27 -1.85 -25.95 -5.29
CA ASN A 27 -1.90 -25.36 -6.62
C ASN A 27 -1.57 -23.86 -6.63
N MET A 28 -0.51 -23.46 -5.92
CA MET A 28 -0.06 -22.09 -5.72
C MET A 28 1.37 -21.90 -6.22
N ILE A 29 1.66 -20.70 -6.71
CA ILE A 29 3.02 -20.23 -7.05
C ILE A 29 3.23 -18.85 -6.44
N ASP A 30 4.47 -18.51 -6.11
CA ASP A 30 4.88 -17.17 -5.72
C ASP A 30 5.63 -16.44 -6.86
N PHE A 31 5.93 -15.17 -6.67
CA PHE A 31 6.65 -14.37 -7.68
C PHE A 31 8.03 -14.93 -8.03
N SER A 32 8.73 -15.51 -7.04
CA SER A 32 10.04 -16.15 -7.27
C SER A 32 9.91 -17.40 -8.13
N ASP A 33 8.82 -18.17 -7.99
CA ASP A 33 8.55 -19.31 -8.84
C ASP A 33 8.37 -18.91 -10.30
N MET A 34 7.71 -17.77 -10.57
CA MET A 34 7.53 -17.29 -11.94
C MET A 34 8.88 -17.04 -12.61
N GLU A 35 9.81 -16.36 -11.94
CA GLU A 35 11.15 -16.11 -12.45
C GLU A 35 11.92 -17.43 -12.64
N GLN A 36 11.88 -18.34 -11.65
CA GLN A 36 12.55 -19.63 -11.71
C GLN A 36 12.01 -20.53 -12.81
N TYR A 37 10.69 -20.58 -13.00
CA TYR A 37 10.08 -21.36 -14.07
C TYR A 37 10.39 -20.76 -15.44
N ALA A 38 10.34 -19.44 -15.58
CA ALA A 38 10.75 -18.77 -16.80
C ALA A 38 12.22 -19.11 -17.14
N LEU A 39 13.11 -19.05 -16.15
CA LEU A 39 14.52 -19.45 -16.33
C LEU A 39 14.64 -20.91 -16.76
N ARG A 40 13.92 -21.85 -16.14
CA ARG A 40 13.94 -23.28 -16.51
C ARG A 40 13.42 -23.55 -17.92
N ILE A 41 12.41 -22.80 -18.35
CA ILE A 41 11.81 -22.92 -19.69
C ILE A 41 12.74 -22.33 -20.76
N LEU A 42 13.31 -21.15 -20.48
CA LEU A 42 14.07 -20.38 -21.46
C LEU A 42 15.56 -20.73 -21.51
N THR A 43 16.07 -21.47 -20.51
CA THR A 43 17.48 -21.80 -20.45
C THR A 43 17.74 -23.30 -20.27
N GLN A 44 18.91 -23.75 -20.74
CA GLN A 44 19.49 -25.07 -20.43
C GLN A 44 20.79 -24.88 -19.66
N LYS A 45 20.94 -25.59 -18.56
CA LYS A 45 22.19 -25.57 -17.77
C LYS A 45 23.24 -26.43 -18.43
N THR A 46 24.40 -25.86 -18.72
CA THR A 46 25.58 -26.53 -19.25
C THR A 46 26.77 -26.36 -18.30
N GLU A 47 27.87 -27.05 -18.53
CA GLU A 47 29.11 -26.88 -17.74
C GLU A 47 29.63 -25.45 -17.77
N ASN A 48 29.36 -24.69 -18.85
CA ASN A 48 29.79 -23.31 -19.06
C ASN A 48 28.68 -22.27 -18.68
N GLY A 49 27.67 -22.66 -17.91
CA GLY A 49 26.58 -21.80 -17.48
C GLY A 49 25.25 -22.04 -18.23
N PHE A 50 24.38 -21.05 -18.22
CA PHE A 50 23.09 -21.14 -18.88
C PHE A 50 23.19 -20.78 -20.38
N VAL A 51 22.56 -21.60 -21.23
CA VAL A 51 22.43 -21.36 -22.68
C VAL A 51 20.95 -21.31 -23.04
N PRO A 52 20.54 -20.58 -24.09
CA PRO A 52 19.14 -20.52 -24.54
C PRO A 52 18.59 -21.92 -24.85
N SER A 53 17.33 -22.15 -24.46
CA SER A 53 16.57 -23.33 -24.86
C SER A 53 16.02 -23.17 -26.29
N LYS A 54 15.46 -24.25 -26.85
CA LYS A 54 14.77 -24.17 -28.15
C LYS A 54 13.59 -23.19 -28.13
N ILE A 55 12.90 -23.07 -27.01
CA ILE A 55 11.80 -22.11 -26.82
C ILE A 55 12.34 -20.67 -26.84
N ALA A 56 13.46 -20.42 -26.17
CA ALA A 56 14.12 -19.11 -26.23
C ALA A 56 14.60 -18.75 -27.65
N GLU A 57 15.06 -19.74 -28.45
CA GLU A 57 15.44 -19.52 -29.83
C GLU A 57 14.25 -19.11 -30.72
N GLU A 58 13.03 -19.56 -30.40
CA GLU A 58 11.80 -19.11 -31.07
C GLU A 58 11.50 -17.64 -30.74
N TYR A 59 11.60 -17.25 -29.45
CA TYR A 59 11.46 -15.84 -29.03
C TYR A 59 12.56 -14.97 -29.66
N GLN A 60 13.80 -15.46 -29.76
CA GLN A 60 14.87 -14.72 -30.46
C GLN A 60 14.52 -14.38 -31.92
N LYS A 61 13.74 -15.23 -32.59
CA LYS A 61 13.28 -14.95 -33.98
C LYS A 61 12.09 -14.02 -34.01
N GLN A 62 11.24 -14.06 -32.95
CA GLN A 62 10.03 -13.26 -32.86
C GLN A 62 10.32 -11.81 -32.48
N PHE A 63 11.24 -11.59 -31.54
CA PHE A 63 11.52 -10.25 -31.03
C PHE A 63 12.51 -9.50 -31.93
N GLU A 64 12.06 -8.45 -32.59
CA GLU A 64 12.89 -7.53 -33.35
C GLU A 64 13.78 -6.71 -32.39
N GLU A 65 13.17 -6.11 -31.36
CA GLU A 65 13.82 -5.29 -30.34
C GLU A 65 13.30 -5.66 -28.95
N ILE A 66 14.18 -5.61 -27.96
CA ILE A 66 13.89 -5.82 -26.55
C ILE A 66 14.26 -4.54 -25.83
N MET A 67 13.27 -3.83 -25.28
CA MET A 67 13.44 -2.57 -24.57
C MET A 67 13.27 -2.80 -23.08
N ILE A 68 14.26 -2.38 -22.29
CA ILE A 68 14.30 -2.59 -20.84
C ILE A 68 14.45 -1.23 -20.17
N ASP A 69 13.47 -0.86 -19.39
CA ASP A 69 13.54 0.32 -18.53
C ASP A 69 14.03 -0.05 -17.13
N GLU A 70 14.56 0.94 -16.39
CA GLU A 70 15.08 0.75 -15.03
C GLU A 70 16.06 -0.43 -14.89
N TYR A 71 16.91 -0.63 -15.90
CA TYR A 71 17.79 -1.82 -15.97
C TYR A 71 18.73 -1.97 -14.77
N GLN A 72 19.07 -0.89 -14.05
CA GLN A 72 19.88 -0.92 -12.84
C GLN A 72 19.24 -1.71 -11.68
N ASP A 73 17.94 -2.01 -11.76
CA ASP A 73 17.24 -2.78 -10.74
C ASP A 73 17.13 -4.28 -11.09
N SER A 74 17.66 -4.70 -12.22
CA SER A 74 17.66 -6.10 -12.66
C SER A 74 18.49 -7.00 -11.75
N ASN A 75 18.01 -8.21 -11.52
CA ASN A 75 18.73 -9.27 -10.83
C ASN A 75 19.39 -10.27 -11.83
N LEU A 76 20.19 -11.20 -11.33
CA LEU A 76 20.90 -12.20 -12.17
C LEU A 76 19.94 -13.14 -12.93
N ILE A 77 18.77 -13.43 -12.36
CA ILE A 77 17.78 -14.32 -12.98
C ILE A 77 17.13 -13.59 -14.16
N GLN A 78 16.72 -12.36 -13.93
CA GLN A 78 16.15 -11.49 -14.97
C GLN A 78 17.15 -11.26 -16.11
N GLU A 79 18.40 -10.98 -15.80
CA GLU A 79 19.47 -10.85 -16.80
C GLU A 79 19.64 -12.14 -17.63
N ALA A 80 19.59 -13.31 -16.99
CA ALA A 80 19.69 -14.58 -17.69
C ALA A 80 18.48 -14.84 -18.61
N ILE A 81 17.28 -14.50 -18.17
CA ILE A 81 16.05 -14.58 -18.96
C ILE A 81 16.13 -13.65 -20.19
N LEU A 82 16.42 -12.37 -19.96
CA LEU A 82 16.48 -11.34 -20.99
C LEU A 82 17.55 -11.64 -22.06
N THR A 83 18.74 -12.06 -21.61
CA THR A 83 19.84 -12.47 -22.51
C THR A 83 19.49 -13.73 -23.30
N SER A 84 18.70 -14.63 -22.73
CA SER A 84 18.32 -15.90 -23.40
C SER A 84 17.34 -15.67 -24.55
N VAL A 85 16.40 -14.72 -24.41
CA VAL A 85 15.43 -14.39 -25.45
C VAL A 85 15.97 -13.37 -26.46
N SER A 86 17.15 -12.81 -26.24
CA SER A 86 17.81 -11.86 -27.12
C SER A 86 18.64 -12.51 -28.21
N GLY A 87 18.84 -11.81 -29.31
CA GLY A 87 19.75 -12.23 -30.39
C GLY A 87 21.25 -12.00 -30.12
N CYS A 88 21.62 -11.49 -28.95
CA CYS A 88 23.01 -11.08 -28.66
C CYS A 88 24.03 -12.20 -28.84
N ARG A 89 23.72 -13.43 -28.43
CA ARG A 89 24.60 -14.59 -28.61
C ARG A 89 24.80 -15.03 -30.06
N SER A 90 23.80 -14.76 -30.92
CA SER A 90 23.86 -15.00 -32.36
C SER A 90 24.45 -13.83 -33.14
N GLY A 91 24.90 -12.78 -32.47
CA GLY A 91 25.50 -11.58 -33.05
C GLY A 91 24.48 -10.52 -33.51
N ARG A 92 23.19 -10.70 -33.22
CA ARG A 92 22.13 -9.72 -33.43
C ARG A 92 21.90 -8.95 -32.13
N TYR A 93 22.46 -7.76 -32.03
CA TYR A 93 22.37 -6.92 -30.84
C TYR A 93 21.04 -6.13 -30.85
N ASN A 94 19.99 -6.71 -30.29
CA ASN A 94 18.64 -6.18 -30.32
C ASN A 94 18.10 -5.80 -28.93
N ILE A 95 18.99 -5.47 -27.99
CA ILE A 95 18.61 -5.02 -26.64
C ILE A 95 18.87 -3.52 -26.54
N PHE A 96 17.85 -2.78 -26.10
CA PHE A 96 17.93 -1.38 -25.72
C PHE A 96 17.64 -1.28 -24.21
N MET A 97 18.59 -0.75 -23.44
CA MET A 97 18.51 -0.66 -21.99
C MET A 97 18.58 0.79 -21.55
N VAL A 98 17.68 1.19 -20.67
CA VAL A 98 17.69 2.50 -20.03
C VAL A 98 17.83 2.32 -18.53
N GLY A 99 18.63 3.16 -17.88
CA GLY A 99 18.82 3.11 -16.45
C GLY A 99 19.73 4.21 -15.90
N ASP A 100 19.70 4.34 -14.59
CA ASP A 100 20.58 5.24 -13.84
C ASP A 100 21.02 4.55 -12.54
N VAL A 101 22.30 4.20 -12.45
CA VAL A 101 22.87 3.52 -11.26
C VAL A 101 22.63 4.29 -9.98
N LYS A 102 22.60 5.63 -10.05
CA LYS A 102 22.32 6.49 -8.91
C LYS A 102 20.91 6.28 -8.33
N GLN A 103 20.01 5.64 -9.10
CA GLN A 103 18.63 5.35 -8.69
C GLN A 103 18.39 3.86 -8.37
N SER A 104 19.44 3.03 -8.26
CA SER A 104 19.31 1.63 -7.84
C SER A 104 19.09 1.54 -6.32
N ILE A 105 17.83 1.29 -5.92
CA ILE A 105 17.40 1.28 -4.52
C ILE A 105 16.60 0.01 -4.13
N TYR A 106 16.71 -1.07 -4.93
CA TYR A 106 16.00 -2.33 -4.70
C TYR A 106 16.93 -3.50 -4.37
N ARG A 107 18.01 -3.26 -3.63
CA ARG A 107 18.94 -4.30 -3.18
C ARG A 107 18.25 -5.41 -2.39
N PHE A 108 17.25 -5.07 -1.59
CA PHE A 108 16.42 -6.05 -0.86
C PHE A 108 15.62 -7.00 -1.78
N ARG A 109 15.50 -6.69 -3.08
CA ARG A 109 14.98 -7.57 -4.15
C ARG A 109 16.09 -8.25 -4.95
N LEU A 110 17.31 -8.28 -4.42
CA LEU A 110 18.50 -8.85 -5.06
C LEU A 110 18.90 -8.14 -6.36
N SER A 111 18.53 -6.87 -6.54
CA SER A 111 19.00 -6.08 -7.68
C SER A 111 20.53 -5.98 -7.69
N ARG A 112 21.09 -5.96 -8.89
CA ARG A 112 22.53 -5.97 -9.14
C ARG A 112 22.94 -4.79 -10.01
N PRO A 113 23.18 -3.61 -9.44
CA PRO A 113 23.63 -2.46 -10.19
C PRO A 113 24.96 -2.72 -10.92
N GLU A 114 25.75 -3.69 -10.49
CA GLU A 114 26.99 -4.11 -11.14
C GLU A 114 26.76 -4.56 -12.59
N LEU A 115 25.60 -5.15 -12.92
CA LEU A 115 25.22 -5.55 -14.27
C LEU A 115 25.16 -4.34 -15.22
N PHE A 116 24.57 -3.24 -14.74
CA PHE A 116 24.53 -2.00 -15.50
C PHE A 116 25.91 -1.34 -15.56
N LEU A 117 26.64 -1.31 -14.44
CA LEU A 117 27.99 -0.72 -14.37
C LEU A 117 28.98 -1.44 -15.30
N GLU A 118 28.88 -2.75 -15.45
CA GLU A 118 29.70 -3.52 -16.40
C GLU A 118 29.46 -3.02 -17.84
N LYS A 119 28.19 -2.90 -18.23
CA LYS A 119 27.82 -2.39 -19.56
C LYS A 119 28.24 -0.92 -19.72
N PHE A 120 28.00 -0.10 -18.70
CA PHE A 120 28.43 1.31 -18.69
C PHE A 120 29.95 1.49 -18.93
N ARG A 121 30.77 0.58 -18.38
CA ARG A 121 32.25 0.61 -18.51
C ARG A 121 32.74 0.01 -19.83
N THR A 122 32.02 -0.99 -20.38
CA THR A 122 32.46 -1.77 -21.53
C THR A 122 31.89 -1.29 -22.87
N TYR A 123 30.73 -0.62 -22.85
CA TYR A 123 30.12 -0.10 -24.07
C TYR A 123 30.76 1.21 -24.52
N ASN A 124 30.92 1.38 -25.83
CA ASN A 124 31.56 2.54 -26.43
C ASN A 124 30.58 3.72 -26.58
N ILE A 125 31.09 4.96 -26.43
CA ILE A 125 30.32 6.18 -26.72
C ILE A 125 30.14 6.36 -28.23
N GLU A 126 31.18 5.96 -29.01
CA GLU A 126 31.13 6.01 -30.46
C GLU A 126 30.20 4.95 -31.03
N GLU A 127 29.68 5.19 -32.24
CA GLU A 127 28.80 4.27 -32.93
C GLU A 127 29.45 2.87 -33.06
N SER A 128 28.81 1.88 -32.45
CA SER A 128 29.27 0.51 -32.38
C SER A 128 28.10 -0.44 -32.14
N LYS A 129 28.36 -1.77 -32.24
CA LYS A 129 27.35 -2.79 -31.93
C LYS A 129 26.88 -2.78 -30.45
N THR A 130 27.72 -2.23 -29.57
CA THR A 130 27.42 -2.05 -28.14
C THR A 130 27.69 -0.59 -27.80
N GLN A 131 26.69 0.26 -28.07
CA GLN A 131 26.82 1.70 -27.91
C GLN A 131 26.23 2.17 -26.58
N ARG A 132 26.91 3.10 -25.92
CA ARG A 132 26.45 3.83 -24.76
C ARG A 132 26.04 5.25 -25.16
N ILE A 133 24.85 5.67 -24.74
CA ILE A 133 24.34 7.02 -24.93
C ILE A 133 24.12 7.64 -23.55
N ASP A 134 24.85 8.72 -23.25
CA ASP A 134 24.75 9.39 -21.96
C ASP A 134 23.75 10.56 -22.06
N LEU A 135 22.72 10.53 -21.21
CA LEU A 135 21.71 11.57 -21.09
C LEU A 135 22.04 12.46 -19.90
N HIS A 136 22.40 13.72 -20.16
CA HIS A 136 22.83 14.66 -19.10
C HIS A 136 21.76 15.66 -18.69
N LYS A 137 20.76 15.91 -19.54
CA LYS A 137 19.73 16.91 -19.27
C LYS A 137 18.59 16.34 -18.46
N ASN A 138 18.25 17.03 -17.39
CA ASN A 138 17.08 16.78 -16.57
C ASN A 138 15.96 17.75 -16.96
N PHE A 139 14.83 17.22 -17.46
CA PHE A 139 13.68 18.01 -17.90
C PHE A 139 12.58 18.09 -16.84
N ARG A 140 12.87 17.59 -15.62
CA ARG A 140 11.93 17.53 -14.50
C ARG A 140 12.06 18.73 -13.56
N SER A 141 13.28 18.99 -13.12
CA SER A 141 13.53 19.85 -11.99
C SER A 141 14.08 21.20 -12.39
N ARG A 142 13.74 22.21 -11.62
CA ARG A 142 14.28 23.56 -11.68
C ARG A 142 15.80 23.56 -11.39
N LYS A 143 16.50 24.51 -11.97
CA LYS A 143 17.97 24.65 -11.86
C LYS A 143 18.47 24.61 -10.42
N GLU A 144 17.83 25.34 -9.51
CA GLU A 144 18.23 25.48 -8.12
C GLU A 144 18.16 24.15 -7.35
N VAL A 145 17.18 23.33 -7.65
CA VAL A 145 17.05 21.97 -7.08
C VAL A 145 18.20 21.08 -7.57
N LEU A 146 18.50 21.13 -8.88
CA LEU A 146 19.58 20.34 -9.47
C LEU A 146 20.95 20.77 -8.96
N GLU A 147 21.21 22.07 -8.84
CA GLU A 147 22.44 22.61 -8.29
C GLU A 147 22.65 22.20 -6.83
N SER A 148 21.58 22.20 -6.05
CA SER A 148 21.61 21.75 -4.64
C SER A 148 21.95 20.26 -4.53
N ALA A 149 21.31 19.40 -5.35
CA ALA A 149 21.62 17.99 -5.40
C ALA A 149 23.07 17.76 -5.86
N ASN A 150 23.51 18.43 -6.94
CA ASN A 150 24.89 18.35 -7.42
C ASN A 150 25.91 18.77 -6.35
N ALA A 151 25.64 19.85 -5.60
CA ALA A 151 26.54 20.35 -4.56
C ALA A 151 26.75 19.32 -3.43
N ILE A 152 25.70 18.57 -3.08
CA ILE A 152 25.78 17.51 -2.08
C ILE A 152 26.49 16.29 -2.67
N PHE A 153 25.99 15.72 -3.80
CA PHE A 153 26.45 14.43 -4.30
C PHE A 153 27.87 14.45 -4.86
N ARG A 154 28.38 15.56 -5.36
CA ARG A 154 29.80 15.70 -5.74
C ARG A 154 30.75 15.48 -4.58
N GLN A 155 30.28 15.61 -3.33
CA GLN A 155 31.10 15.45 -2.14
C GLN A 155 30.93 14.08 -1.48
N ILE A 156 29.75 13.45 -1.59
CA ILE A 156 29.43 12.23 -0.85
C ILE A 156 29.35 10.97 -1.71
N MET A 157 29.05 11.06 -3.02
CA MET A 157 28.92 9.90 -3.90
C MET A 157 30.26 9.60 -4.58
N THR A 158 30.90 8.55 -4.14
CA THR A 158 32.24 8.12 -4.60
C THR A 158 32.18 6.72 -5.16
N GLU A 159 33.18 6.30 -5.96
CA GLU A 159 33.23 4.93 -6.50
C GLU A 159 33.23 3.87 -5.40
N LYS A 160 33.88 4.14 -4.25
CA LYS A 160 33.98 3.19 -3.13
C LYS A 160 32.71 3.03 -2.32
N LEU A 161 31.81 4.02 -2.31
CA LEU A 161 30.59 3.98 -1.52
C LEU A 161 29.33 4.07 -2.38
N GLY A 162 29.29 4.87 -3.41
CA GLY A 162 28.15 5.01 -4.31
C GLY A 162 28.19 4.11 -5.55
N GLY A 163 29.32 3.48 -5.80
CA GLY A 163 29.55 2.66 -6.99
C GLY A 163 29.95 3.44 -8.24
N ILE A 164 29.83 4.76 -8.22
CA ILE A 164 30.21 5.68 -9.31
C ILE A 164 30.91 6.91 -8.75
N VAL A 165 31.73 7.56 -9.57
CA VAL A 165 32.25 8.90 -9.32
C VAL A 165 31.19 9.91 -9.79
N TYR A 166 30.77 10.81 -8.90
CA TYR A 166 29.82 11.86 -9.25
C TYR A 166 30.56 13.07 -9.80
N ASP A 167 31.00 12.98 -11.03
CA ASP A 167 31.70 14.00 -11.78
C ASP A 167 30.76 14.84 -12.67
N ASP A 168 31.32 15.59 -13.60
CA ASP A 168 30.54 16.41 -14.53
C ASP A 168 29.71 15.56 -15.52
N GLN A 169 30.08 14.29 -15.76
CA GLN A 169 29.29 13.38 -16.61
C GLN A 169 28.09 12.80 -15.83
N ALA A 170 28.24 12.61 -14.52
CA ALA A 170 27.18 12.09 -13.66
C ALA A 170 26.25 13.19 -13.10
N ALA A 171 26.67 14.46 -13.19
CA ALA A 171 25.91 15.60 -12.69
C ALA A 171 24.64 15.87 -13.49
N LEU A 172 23.66 16.49 -12.84
CA LEU A 172 22.40 16.87 -13.43
C LEU A 172 22.46 18.27 -14.03
N TYR A 173 22.03 18.43 -15.26
CA TYR A 173 21.97 19.71 -15.95
C TYR A 173 20.52 20.08 -16.31
N PRO A 174 20.12 21.36 -16.14
CA PRO A 174 18.76 21.77 -16.44
C PRO A 174 18.44 21.61 -17.95
N GLY A 175 17.33 20.97 -18.23
CA GLY A 175 16.79 20.83 -19.57
C GLY A 175 15.41 21.47 -19.75
N ALA A 176 14.69 21.71 -18.63
CA ALA A 176 13.42 22.41 -18.60
C ALA A 176 13.62 23.89 -18.25
N GLU A 177 12.79 24.75 -18.87
CA GLU A 177 12.69 26.16 -18.54
C GLU A 177 11.53 26.38 -17.56
N TYR A 178 11.78 27.16 -16.51
CA TYR A 178 10.81 27.54 -15.49
C TYR A 178 10.67 29.05 -15.41
N PRO A 179 9.47 29.60 -15.14
CA PRO A 179 9.29 31.02 -14.89
C PRO A 179 10.16 31.49 -13.71
N GLU A 180 10.58 32.74 -13.72
CA GLU A 180 11.25 33.35 -12.56
C GLU A 180 10.34 33.30 -11.33
N ASN A 181 10.86 32.84 -10.21
CA ASN A 181 10.12 32.68 -8.98
C ASN A 181 11.02 32.97 -7.78
N ASP A 182 10.47 33.57 -6.75
CA ASP A 182 11.14 33.83 -5.49
C ASP A 182 11.13 32.55 -4.60
N ASN A 183 12.05 32.51 -3.62
CA ASN A 183 12.15 31.42 -2.62
C ASN A 183 12.38 30.02 -3.17
N VAL A 184 13.05 29.89 -4.31
CA VAL A 184 13.31 28.60 -4.97
C VAL A 184 14.51 27.82 -4.40
N LYS A 185 15.34 28.45 -3.54
CA LYS A 185 16.51 27.79 -2.92
C LYS A 185 16.08 26.56 -2.11
N THR A 186 16.90 25.53 -2.13
CA THR A 186 16.72 24.37 -1.25
C THR A 186 16.94 24.75 0.20
N GLU A 187 16.03 24.34 1.07
CA GLU A 187 16.08 24.60 2.50
C GLU A 187 16.48 23.35 3.28
N ILE A 188 17.29 23.55 4.30
CA ILE A 188 17.70 22.52 5.25
C ILE A 188 17.29 23.02 6.64
N LEU A 189 16.26 22.36 7.19
CA LEU A 189 15.68 22.71 8.47
C LEU A 189 16.11 21.66 9.50
N VAL A 190 16.88 22.08 10.47
CA VAL A 190 17.38 21.22 11.55
C VAL A 190 16.64 21.58 12.83
N MET A 191 15.86 20.65 13.36
CA MET A 191 15.22 20.80 14.66
C MET A 191 16.19 20.41 15.77
N ASN A 192 16.48 21.33 16.67
CA ASN A 192 17.23 21.01 17.88
C ASN A 192 16.33 20.17 18.82
N SER A 193 16.75 18.93 19.08
CA SER A 193 16.02 18.00 19.95
C SER A 193 16.55 17.95 21.40
N ASP A 194 17.33 18.95 21.83
CA ASP A 194 17.80 19.03 23.22
C ASP A 194 16.67 19.41 24.17
N LEU A 195 16.13 18.39 24.83
CA LEU A 195 15.04 18.53 25.80
C LEU A 195 15.50 19.03 27.19
N GLU A 196 16.81 19.20 27.42
CA GLU A 196 17.32 19.74 28.70
C GLU A 196 16.85 21.18 28.97
N ILE A 197 16.47 21.90 27.92
CA ILE A 197 15.96 23.28 28.01
C ILE A 197 14.53 23.28 28.56
N LEU A 198 13.68 22.33 28.15
CA LEU A 198 12.27 22.23 28.60
C LEU A 198 12.13 21.69 30.04
N SER A 199 13.09 20.94 30.51
CA SER A 199 13.02 20.36 31.88
C SER A 199 13.27 21.40 32.99
N LYS A 200 13.59 22.64 32.66
CA LYS A 200 13.90 23.73 33.60
C LYS A 200 12.71 24.68 33.84
N GLU A 201 11.68 24.62 33.05
CA GLU A 201 10.46 25.41 33.26
C GLU A 201 9.43 24.54 33.99
N GLU A 202 9.19 24.87 35.27
CA GLU A 202 8.34 24.12 36.21
C GLU A 202 6.83 24.14 35.86
N ASP A 203 6.40 24.78 34.77
CA ASP A 203 4.99 25.00 34.43
C ASP A 203 4.45 24.11 33.28
N PHE A 204 5.23 23.17 32.75
CA PHE A 204 4.73 22.26 31.72
C PHE A 204 4.14 20.98 32.33
N GLU A 205 2.83 20.95 32.58
CA GLU A 205 2.06 19.72 32.85
C GLU A 205 1.84 18.84 31.59
N GLU A 206 2.21 19.30 30.40
CA GLU A 206 2.04 18.56 29.16
C GLU A 206 3.19 17.55 28.94
N LYS A 207 2.82 16.41 28.36
CA LYS A 207 3.73 15.33 27.98
C LYS A 207 4.79 15.87 27.01
N ILE A 208 6.07 15.73 27.36
CA ILE A 208 7.21 16.17 26.51
C ILE A 208 7.05 15.57 25.10
N PRO A 209 7.02 16.38 24.03
CA PRO A 209 6.85 15.90 22.66
C PRO A 209 8.04 15.01 22.24
N SER A 210 7.76 13.97 21.47
CA SER A 210 8.81 13.15 20.88
C SER A 210 9.58 13.91 19.78
N GLU A 211 10.82 13.50 19.48
CA GLU A 211 11.60 14.09 18.38
C GLU A 211 10.81 14.13 17.05
N ARG A 212 9.98 13.11 16.79
CA ARG A 212 9.15 13.03 15.57
C ARG A 212 7.99 14.03 15.60
N GLU A 213 7.38 14.22 16.75
CA GLU A 213 6.32 15.24 16.93
C GLU A 213 6.88 16.65 16.73
N LEU A 214 8.09 16.93 17.23
CA LEU A 214 8.78 18.21 17.01
C LEU A 214 9.07 18.43 15.52
N GLU A 215 9.57 17.41 14.83
CA GLU A 215 9.80 17.49 13.39
C GLU A 215 8.50 17.71 12.62
N ALA A 216 7.42 16.99 12.98
CA ALA A 216 6.11 17.13 12.34
C ALA A 216 5.52 18.54 12.53
N ARG A 217 5.63 19.14 13.72
CA ARG A 217 5.22 20.52 13.99
C ARG A 217 6.04 21.54 13.19
N MET A 218 7.37 21.36 13.12
CA MET A 218 8.24 22.18 12.27
C MET A 218 7.81 22.12 10.80
N ILE A 219 7.46 20.93 10.31
CA ILE A 219 6.95 20.74 8.94
C ILE A 219 5.58 21.43 8.77
N ALA A 220 4.68 21.31 9.76
CA ALA A 220 3.40 22.00 9.74
C ALA A 220 3.55 23.52 9.61
N MET A 221 4.39 24.12 10.45
CA MET A 221 4.74 25.53 10.39
C MET A 221 5.22 25.91 8.97
N ARG A 222 6.16 25.13 8.41
CA ARG A 222 6.69 25.41 7.09
C ARG A 222 5.67 25.26 5.96
N ILE A 223 4.77 24.29 6.03
CA ILE A 223 3.68 24.10 5.06
C ILE A 223 2.77 25.33 5.04
N ARG A 224 2.39 25.88 6.22
CA ARG A 224 1.57 27.09 6.29
C ARG A 224 2.24 28.29 5.64
N GLU A 225 3.55 28.47 5.85
CA GLU A 225 4.32 29.53 5.19
C GLU A 225 4.36 29.33 3.67
N LEU A 226 4.54 28.10 3.20
CA LEU A 226 4.53 27.77 1.77
C LEU A 226 3.19 28.12 1.11
N LEU A 227 2.08 27.78 1.73
CA LEU A 227 0.74 28.09 1.22
C LEU A 227 0.50 29.60 1.09
N ARG A 228 1.09 30.40 1.99
CA ARG A 228 0.94 31.87 1.99
C ARG A 228 1.85 32.57 0.96
N SER A 229 3.06 32.07 0.72
CA SER A 229 4.10 32.82 0.00
C SER A 229 4.69 32.10 -1.22
N GLN A 230 4.61 30.77 -1.29
CA GLN A 230 5.25 30.00 -2.35
C GLN A 230 4.32 29.87 -3.55
N LYS A 231 4.92 30.02 -4.74
CA LYS A 231 4.24 29.73 -6.01
C LYS A 231 4.87 28.52 -6.70
N VAL A 232 4.09 27.81 -7.46
CA VAL A 232 4.50 26.71 -8.34
C VAL A 232 3.95 26.91 -9.73
N THR A 233 4.60 26.31 -10.71
CA THR A 233 4.17 26.36 -12.10
C THR A 233 2.98 25.41 -12.32
N ASP A 234 1.90 25.93 -12.81
CA ASP A 234 0.73 25.14 -13.20
C ASP A 234 1.06 24.28 -14.42
N LYS A 235 0.69 23.00 -14.35
CA LYS A 235 1.05 22.01 -15.38
C LYS A 235 0.35 22.26 -16.73
N GLU A 236 -0.85 22.84 -16.71
CA GLU A 236 -1.66 23.03 -17.92
C GLU A 236 -1.39 24.38 -18.58
N THR A 237 -1.28 25.43 -17.76
CA THR A 237 -1.11 26.81 -18.26
C THR A 237 0.34 27.25 -18.38
N GLY A 238 1.26 26.62 -17.64
CA GLY A 238 2.66 27.06 -17.51
C GLY A 238 2.86 28.35 -16.69
N GLU A 239 1.80 28.91 -16.11
CA GLU A 239 1.84 30.12 -15.29
C GLU A 239 2.07 29.80 -13.80
N LEU A 240 2.55 30.80 -13.04
CA LEU A 240 2.72 30.66 -11.61
C LEU A 240 1.38 30.76 -10.86
N ARG A 241 1.05 29.76 -10.05
CA ARG A 241 -0.07 29.76 -9.10
C ARG A 241 0.41 29.51 -7.67
N ASN A 242 -0.43 29.82 -6.70
CA ASN A 242 -0.14 29.49 -5.31
C ASN A 242 -0.08 27.97 -5.10
N VAL A 243 0.78 27.55 -4.18
CA VAL A 243 0.90 26.16 -3.74
C VAL A 243 -0.40 25.67 -3.10
N ARG A 244 -0.80 24.43 -3.38
CA ARG A 244 -1.90 23.71 -2.75
C ARG A 244 -1.36 22.56 -1.90
N TYR A 245 -2.14 21.99 -1.03
CA TYR A 245 -1.75 20.81 -0.25
C TYR A 245 -1.33 19.63 -1.14
N SER A 246 -2.04 19.40 -2.23
CA SER A 246 -1.76 18.34 -3.22
C SER A 246 -0.43 18.48 -3.96
N ASP A 247 0.15 19.68 -3.98
CA ASP A 247 1.49 19.92 -4.56
C ASP A 247 2.62 19.45 -3.63
N ILE A 248 2.33 19.21 -2.34
CA ILE A 248 3.33 18.95 -1.30
C ILE A 248 3.37 17.44 -1.00
N VAL A 249 4.57 16.87 -1.03
CA VAL A 249 4.81 15.51 -0.57
C VAL A 249 5.88 15.48 0.52
N ILE A 250 5.64 14.66 1.54
CA ILE A 250 6.62 14.37 2.59
C ILE A 250 7.17 12.98 2.33
N LEU A 251 8.48 12.91 2.06
CA LEU A 251 9.19 11.66 1.79
C LEU A 251 9.95 11.21 3.03
N THR A 252 9.74 9.96 3.43
CA THR A 252 10.44 9.34 4.56
C THR A 252 11.13 8.04 4.12
N ARG A 253 12.19 7.64 4.82
CA ARG A 253 12.89 6.36 4.55
C ARG A 253 12.01 5.16 4.85
N SER A 254 11.17 5.23 5.89
CA SER A 254 10.19 4.20 6.22
C SER A 254 8.93 4.85 6.81
N ILE A 255 7.78 4.30 6.47
CA ILE A 255 6.49 4.75 6.99
C ILE A 255 6.33 4.42 8.47
N LYS A 256 6.78 3.22 8.90
CA LYS A 256 6.57 2.72 10.27
C LYS A 256 7.09 3.69 11.33
N GLY A 257 6.16 4.19 12.15
CA GLY A 257 6.40 5.11 13.25
C GLY A 257 6.69 6.56 12.84
N PHE A 258 6.62 6.91 11.55
CA PHE A 258 6.63 8.28 11.05
C PHE A 258 5.26 8.69 10.53
N ALA A 259 4.64 7.86 9.70
CA ALA A 259 3.38 8.20 9.05
C ALA A 259 2.28 8.53 10.06
N ASP A 260 2.12 7.69 11.08
CA ASP A 260 1.08 7.85 12.09
C ASP A 260 1.26 9.18 12.84
N VAL A 261 2.49 9.44 13.33
CA VAL A 261 2.82 10.67 14.06
C VAL A 261 2.66 11.90 13.17
N PHE A 262 3.16 11.84 11.93
CA PHE A 262 3.06 12.98 11.01
C PHE A 262 1.62 13.25 10.59
N THR A 263 0.85 12.21 10.30
CA THR A 263 -0.57 12.35 9.93
C THR A 263 -1.38 12.89 11.11
N GLU A 264 -1.15 12.38 12.32
CA GLU A 264 -1.84 12.84 13.53
C GLU A 264 -1.53 14.32 13.81
N VAL A 265 -0.25 14.68 13.85
CA VAL A 265 0.18 16.07 14.15
C VAL A 265 -0.31 17.02 13.06
N LEU A 266 -0.11 16.71 11.78
CA LEU A 266 -0.50 17.61 10.69
C LEU A 266 -2.02 17.79 10.61
N ASN A 267 -2.82 16.73 10.79
CA ASN A 267 -4.28 16.83 10.82
C ASN A 267 -4.76 17.62 12.04
N ARG A 268 -4.14 17.44 13.21
CA ARG A 268 -4.42 18.23 14.41
C ARG A 268 -4.14 19.73 14.19
N GLU A 269 -3.08 20.02 13.44
CA GLU A 269 -2.69 21.37 13.04
C GLU A 269 -3.53 21.92 11.84
N GLY A 270 -4.58 21.22 11.43
CA GLY A 270 -5.50 21.64 10.37
C GLY A 270 -4.94 21.47 8.94
N ILE A 271 -3.88 20.72 8.76
CA ILE A 271 -3.29 20.39 7.45
C ILE A 271 -3.80 19.03 7.02
N PRO A 272 -4.70 18.93 6.01
CA PRO A 272 -5.22 17.68 5.53
C PRO A 272 -4.09 16.82 4.99
N THR A 273 -3.85 15.68 5.63
CA THR A 273 -2.69 14.83 5.34
C THR A 273 -3.13 13.38 5.17
N TYR A 274 -2.61 12.74 4.13
CA TYR A 274 -2.81 11.33 3.83
C TYR A 274 -1.48 10.59 3.78
N ALA A 275 -1.39 9.47 4.50
CA ALA A 275 -0.26 8.56 4.43
C ALA A 275 -0.74 7.21 3.88
N GLY A 276 -0.31 6.86 2.68
CA GLY A 276 -0.56 5.53 2.10
C GLY A 276 0.19 4.45 2.88
N THR A 277 -0.35 4.05 4.03
CA THR A 277 0.19 2.96 4.83
C THR A 277 0.01 1.64 4.08
N SER A 278 1.07 0.84 4.01
CA SER A 278 1.00 -0.51 3.43
C SER A 278 0.72 -1.59 4.49
N GLU A 279 0.63 -1.19 5.74
CA GLU A 279 0.46 -2.06 6.91
C GLU A 279 -0.47 -1.35 7.91
N GLY A 280 -1.21 -2.11 8.70
CA GLY A 280 -2.02 -1.58 9.78
C GLY A 280 -3.52 -1.50 9.52
N TYR A 281 -4.01 -1.98 8.38
CA TYR A 281 -5.44 -1.96 8.05
C TYR A 281 -6.31 -2.63 9.13
N PHE A 282 -5.91 -3.82 9.60
CA PHE A 282 -6.64 -4.52 10.65
C PHE A 282 -6.43 -3.96 12.05
N GLN A 283 -5.50 -3.01 12.21
CA GLN A 283 -5.21 -2.32 13.49
C GLN A 283 -5.94 -0.98 13.58
N THR A 284 -6.54 -0.52 12.49
CA THR A 284 -7.35 0.70 12.51
C THR A 284 -8.54 0.54 13.45
N GLN A 285 -8.90 1.61 14.15
CA GLN A 285 -9.93 1.57 15.19
C GLN A 285 -11.29 1.09 14.64
N GLU A 286 -11.69 1.62 13.48
CA GLU A 286 -12.96 1.28 12.84
C GLU A 286 -13.06 -0.19 12.45
N ILE A 287 -11.96 -0.78 11.96
CA ILE A 287 -11.91 -2.21 11.58
C ILE A 287 -11.79 -3.08 12.84
N GLY A 288 -10.96 -2.69 13.80
CA GLY A 288 -10.79 -3.41 15.07
C GLY A 288 -12.11 -3.59 15.82
N VAL A 289 -12.85 -2.50 15.99
CA VAL A 289 -14.16 -2.52 16.68
C VAL A 289 -15.20 -3.35 15.92
N LEU A 290 -15.25 -3.24 14.58
CA LEU A 290 -16.16 -4.05 13.76
C LEU A 290 -15.79 -5.54 13.80
N MET A 291 -14.50 -5.87 13.80
CA MET A 291 -14.04 -7.25 13.97
C MET A 291 -14.38 -7.81 15.36
N ASP A 292 -14.28 -6.99 16.43
CA ASP A 292 -14.71 -7.38 17.75
C ASP A 292 -16.22 -7.62 17.82
N TYR A 293 -17.02 -6.81 17.10
CA TYR A 293 -18.44 -7.05 16.94
C TYR A 293 -18.74 -8.41 16.30
N LEU A 294 -18.04 -8.75 15.20
CA LEU A 294 -18.15 -10.06 14.55
C LEU A 294 -17.72 -11.21 15.46
N ARG A 295 -16.64 -11.04 16.26
CA ARG A 295 -16.22 -12.03 17.26
C ARG A 295 -17.27 -12.27 18.31
N VAL A 296 -17.95 -11.23 18.79
CA VAL A 296 -19.04 -11.34 19.75
C VAL A 296 -20.28 -11.98 19.13
N LEU A 297 -20.59 -11.71 17.87
CA LEU A 297 -21.65 -12.40 17.16
C LEU A 297 -21.39 -13.90 17.03
N ASP A 298 -20.14 -14.31 16.80
CA ASP A 298 -19.74 -15.72 16.76
C ASP A 298 -19.77 -16.32 18.18
N ASN A 299 -19.06 -15.70 19.13
CA ASN A 299 -18.97 -16.19 20.49
C ASN A 299 -19.02 -15.04 21.51
N ARG A 300 -20.14 -14.92 22.23
CA ARG A 300 -20.40 -13.89 23.24
C ARG A 300 -19.55 -14.00 24.52
N ARG A 301 -18.93 -15.16 24.76
CA ARG A 301 -18.12 -15.40 25.97
C ARG A 301 -16.66 -14.94 25.83
N GLN A 302 -16.39 -14.04 24.91
CA GLN A 302 -15.09 -13.40 24.74
C GLN A 302 -15.13 -12.03 25.44
N ASP A 303 -14.55 -11.93 26.63
CA ASP A 303 -14.66 -10.74 27.49
C ASP A 303 -14.02 -9.51 26.85
N ILE A 304 -12.84 -9.64 26.20
CA ILE A 304 -12.14 -8.50 25.57
C ILE A 304 -12.93 -7.92 24.38
N PRO A 305 -13.34 -8.72 23.36
CA PRO A 305 -14.18 -8.22 22.27
C PRO A 305 -15.52 -7.65 22.77
N LEU A 306 -16.16 -8.30 23.73
CA LEU A 306 -17.42 -7.80 24.30
C LEU A 306 -17.24 -6.44 24.98
N THR A 307 -16.18 -6.26 25.76
CA THR A 307 -15.87 -4.97 26.40
C THR A 307 -15.60 -3.89 25.35
N ALA A 308 -14.83 -4.21 24.30
CA ALA A 308 -14.55 -3.29 23.21
C ALA A 308 -15.83 -2.85 22.48
N VAL A 309 -16.75 -3.76 22.22
CA VAL A 309 -18.04 -3.44 21.57
C VAL A 309 -18.91 -2.58 22.49
N LEU A 310 -19.01 -2.93 23.77
CA LEU A 310 -19.85 -2.19 24.72
C LEU A 310 -19.32 -0.78 24.99
N SER A 311 -18.01 -0.56 24.93
CA SER A 311 -17.40 0.77 25.06
C SER A 311 -17.43 1.61 23.75
N SER A 312 -17.74 0.98 22.64
CA SER A 312 -17.77 1.63 21.32
C SER A 312 -19.12 2.30 21.03
N ALA A 313 -19.22 2.91 19.83
CA ALA A 313 -20.46 3.51 19.35
C ALA A 313 -21.67 2.54 19.25
N PHE A 314 -21.44 1.22 19.29
CA PHE A 314 -22.50 0.23 19.29
C PHE A 314 -23.37 0.25 20.55
N ALA A 315 -22.78 0.49 21.72
CA ALA A 315 -23.50 0.61 22.97
C ALA A 315 -23.26 1.93 23.71
N GLY A 316 -22.10 2.57 23.52
CA GLY A 316 -21.76 3.86 24.10
C GLY A 316 -21.64 3.86 25.63
N LEU A 317 -21.13 2.75 26.23
CA LEU A 317 -20.90 2.67 27.65
C LEU A 317 -19.56 3.28 28.04
N SER A 318 -19.52 4.05 29.13
CA SER A 318 -18.29 4.57 29.71
C SER A 318 -17.51 3.49 30.45
N GLN A 319 -16.25 3.77 30.80
CA GLN A 319 -15.44 2.88 31.60
C GLN A 319 -16.01 2.66 33.01
N GLU A 320 -16.61 3.70 33.59
CA GLU A 320 -17.29 3.66 34.87
C GLU A 320 -18.55 2.79 34.81
N GLU A 321 -19.36 2.92 33.75
CA GLU A 321 -20.56 2.09 33.53
C GLU A 321 -20.19 0.61 33.35
N LEU A 322 -19.11 0.30 32.64
CA LEU A 322 -18.62 -1.06 32.50
C LEU A 322 -18.10 -1.64 33.84
N ALA A 323 -17.43 -0.81 34.63
CA ALA A 323 -16.98 -1.20 35.99
C ALA A 323 -18.17 -1.45 36.92
N GLU A 324 -19.22 -0.62 36.84
CA GLU A 324 -20.46 -0.80 37.60
C GLU A 324 -21.11 -2.16 37.29
N ILE A 325 -21.25 -2.52 36.03
CA ILE A 325 -21.77 -3.82 35.59
C ILE A 325 -20.94 -4.96 36.17
N ARG A 326 -19.62 -4.83 36.13
CA ARG A 326 -18.72 -5.87 36.66
C ARG A 326 -18.76 -5.99 38.17
N CYS A 327 -18.84 -4.87 38.87
CA CYS A 327 -18.92 -4.85 40.35
C CYS A 327 -20.26 -5.37 40.89
N ALA A 328 -21.35 -5.18 40.12
CA ALA A 328 -22.66 -5.71 40.49
C ALA A 328 -22.70 -7.24 40.52
N TYR A 329 -21.92 -7.91 39.64
CA TYR A 329 -21.91 -9.37 39.54
C TYR A 329 -20.47 -9.92 39.39
N PRO A 330 -19.61 -9.85 40.43
CA PRO A 330 -18.18 -10.11 40.31
C PRO A 330 -17.83 -11.59 40.06
N ASP A 331 -18.68 -12.51 40.52
CA ASP A 331 -18.40 -13.97 40.48
C ASP A 331 -18.93 -14.68 39.24
N THR A 332 -19.48 -13.93 38.27
CA THR A 332 -20.01 -14.50 37.02
C THR A 332 -19.15 -14.16 35.81
N ALA A 333 -19.26 -14.94 34.71
CA ALA A 333 -18.64 -14.56 33.43
C ALA A 333 -19.16 -13.21 32.99
N PHE A 334 -18.34 -12.40 32.32
CA PHE A 334 -18.68 -11.00 32.02
C PHE A 334 -19.97 -10.89 31.19
N PHE A 335 -20.17 -11.75 30.20
CA PHE A 335 -21.41 -11.78 29.43
C PHE A 335 -22.65 -12.08 30.31
N GLU A 336 -22.49 -12.93 31.30
CA GLU A 336 -23.60 -13.24 32.23
C GLU A 336 -23.87 -12.05 33.18
N SER A 337 -22.82 -11.31 33.56
CA SER A 337 -22.95 -10.04 34.32
C SER A 337 -23.72 -9.01 33.50
N VAL A 338 -23.38 -8.83 32.24
CA VAL A 338 -24.03 -7.92 31.29
C VAL A 338 -25.51 -8.30 31.11
N THR A 339 -25.80 -9.59 30.93
CA THR A 339 -27.18 -10.07 30.75
C THR A 339 -28.03 -9.86 32.02
N LYS A 340 -27.48 -10.18 33.19
CA LYS A 340 -28.15 -9.96 34.47
C LYS A 340 -28.38 -8.47 34.74
N TYR A 341 -27.38 -7.63 34.44
CA TYR A 341 -27.52 -6.18 34.60
C TYR A 341 -28.58 -5.59 33.69
N ARG A 342 -28.72 -6.05 32.45
CA ARG A 342 -29.81 -5.69 31.55
C ARG A 342 -31.18 -5.92 32.18
N GLU A 343 -31.35 -7.05 32.90
CA GLU A 343 -32.63 -7.45 33.49
C GLU A 343 -32.89 -6.85 34.87
N GLN A 344 -31.86 -6.69 35.71
CA GLN A 344 -31.95 -6.41 37.15
C GLN A 344 -31.01 -5.29 37.61
N GLY A 345 -30.35 -4.56 36.71
CA GLY A 345 -29.45 -3.49 37.08
C GLY A 345 -30.16 -2.32 37.77
N GLU A 346 -29.41 -1.54 38.53
CA GLU A 346 -29.97 -0.38 39.24
C GLU A 346 -30.07 0.87 38.37
N ASN A 347 -29.22 0.99 37.34
CA ASN A 347 -29.16 2.16 36.44
C ASN A 347 -29.95 1.91 35.16
N ALA A 348 -31.08 2.63 35.00
CA ALA A 348 -32.00 2.50 33.88
C ALA A 348 -31.36 2.90 32.54
N ASP A 349 -30.40 3.84 32.51
CA ASP A 349 -29.74 4.27 31.27
C ASP A 349 -28.80 3.18 30.76
N ILE A 350 -28.05 2.54 31.65
CA ILE A 350 -27.21 1.40 31.30
C ILE A 350 -28.06 0.24 30.80
N GLN A 351 -29.19 -0.06 31.47
CA GLN A 351 -30.11 -1.09 31.03
C GLN A 351 -30.63 -0.83 29.62
N LEU A 352 -31.03 0.40 29.31
CA LEU A 352 -31.52 0.77 27.98
C LEU A 352 -30.46 0.61 26.90
N LYS A 353 -29.22 1.08 27.15
CA LYS A 353 -28.06 0.91 26.24
C LYS A 353 -27.79 -0.56 26.00
N LEU A 354 -27.73 -1.37 27.07
CA LEU A 354 -27.51 -2.82 26.97
C LEU A 354 -28.63 -3.53 26.21
N GLN A 355 -29.89 -3.17 26.50
CA GLN A 355 -31.04 -3.76 25.83
C GLN A 355 -30.97 -3.54 24.33
N LYS A 356 -30.78 -2.27 23.90
CA LYS A 356 -30.67 -1.91 22.47
C LYS A 356 -29.55 -2.71 21.78
N CYS A 357 -28.35 -2.72 22.36
CA CYS A 357 -27.20 -3.37 21.76
C CYS A 357 -27.35 -4.90 21.69
N LEU A 358 -27.81 -5.54 22.78
CA LEU A 358 -27.96 -6.99 22.82
C LEU A 358 -29.13 -7.48 21.97
N ASP A 359 -30.23 -6.75 21.88
CA ASP A 359 -31.37 -7.12 21.02
C ASP A 359 -30.96 -7.06 19.55
N GLN A 360 -30.22 -6.00 19.13
CA GLN A 360 -29.65 -5.92 17.77
C GLN A 360 -28.70 -7.10 17.48
N MET A 361 -27.82 -7.43 18.43
CA MET A 361 -26.93 -8.60 18.27
C MET A 361 -27.72 -9.92 18.16
N ASP A 362 -28.82 -10.05 18.90
CA ASP A 362 -29.68 -11.24 18.85
C ASP A 362 -30.36 -11.37 17.49
N ASP A 363 -30.79 -10.26 16.89
CA ASP A 363 -31.38 -10.25 15.56
C ASP A 363 -30.36 -10.59 14.47
N PHE A 364 -29.15 -10.01 14.52
CA PHE A 364 -28.08 -10.41 13.58
C PHE A 364 -27.71 -11.89 13.71
N ARG A 365 -27.64 -12.44 14.93
CA ARG A 365 -27.35 -13.86 15.12
C ARG A 365 -28.38 -14.79 14.46
N LYS A 366 -29.64 -14.39 14.39
CA LYS A 366 -30.69 -15.17 13.72
C LYS A 366 -30.44 -15.27 12.22
N ILE A 367 -29.89 -14.21 11.61
CA ILE A 367 -29.67 -14.16 10.16
C ILE A 367 -28.26 -14.63 9.74
N VAL A 368 -27.28 -14.67 10.65
CA VAL A 368 -25.90 -15.12 10.36
C VAL A 368 -25.83 -16.44 9.56
N PRO A 369 -26.59 -17.50 9.88
CA PRO A 369 -26.49 -18.76 9.14
C PRO A 369 -26.96 -18.69 7.68
N TYR A 370 -27.73 -17.68 7.33
CA TYR A 370 -28.42 -17.59 6.04
C TYR A 370 -27.96 -16.38 5.21
N THR A 371 -27.12 -15.52 5.75
CA THR A 371 -26.71 -14.26 5.09
C THR A 371 -25.23 -14.32 4.71
N PRO A 372 -24.87 -14.02 3.46
CA PRO A 372 -23.47 -13.86 3.05
C PRO A 372 -22.73 -12.83 3.92
N MET A 373 -21.41 -13.03 4.09
CA MET A 373 -20.62 -12.16 4.98
C MET A 373 -20.60 -10.69 4.56
N HIS A 374 -20.48 -10.42 3.26
CA HIS A 374 -20.50 -9.05 2.75
C HIS A 374 -21.84 -8.36 2.99
N GLU A 375 -22.97 -9.07 2.84
CA GLU A 375 -24.32 -8.55 3.13
C GLU A 375 -24.53 -8.37 4.64
N LEU A 376 -24.03 -9.32 5.46
CA LEU A 376 -24.10 -9.20 6.92
C LEU A 376 -23.35 -7.96 7.40
N LEU A 377 -22.15 -7.71 6.91
CA LEU A 377 -21.37 -6.51 7.22
C LEU A 377 -22.13 -5.25 6.82
N TRP A 378 -22.67 -5.22 5.62
CA TRP A 378 -23.44 -4.09 5.13
C TRP A 378 -24.67 -3.80 6.01
N LYS A 379 -25.47 -4.84 6.33
CA LYS A 379 -26.62 -4.74 7.23
C LYS A 379 -26.23 -4.27 8.64
N ILE A 380 -25.10 -4.72 9.19
CA ILE A 380 -24.59 -4.24 10.47
C ILE A 380 -24.30 -2.75 10.40
N LEU A 381 -23.54 -2.29 9.41
CA LEU A 381 -23.14 -0.88 9.27
C LEU A 381 -24.36 0.03 9.12
N GLU A 382 -25.34 -0.36 8.32
CA GLU A 382 -26.56 0.42 8.06
C GLU A 382 -27.49 0.43 9.28
N THR A 383 -27.83 -0.76 9.85
CA THR A 383 -28.80 -0.86 10.94
C THR A 383 -28.31 -0.21 12.23
N THR A 384 -27.00 -0.30 12.52
CA THR A 384 -26.40 0.27 13.73
C THR A 384 -26.03 1.74 13.56
N GLY A 385 -25.96 2.25 12.32
CA GLY A 385 -25.44 3.58 12.00
C GLY A 385 -23.93 3.71 12.18
N TYR A 386 -23.21 2.58 12.35
CA TYR A 386 -21.76 2.60 12.58
C TYR A 386 -20.98 3.19 11.41
N GLY A 387 -21.46 2.95 10.17
CA GLY A 387 -20.85 3.54 8.97
C GLY A 387 -20.88 5.06 8.96
N ASP A 388 -22.01 5.66 9.35
CA ASP A 388 -22.19 7.11 9.43
C ASP A 388 -21.41 7.71 10.60
N TYR A 389 -21.39 7.03 11.74
CA TYR A 389 -20.58 7.42 12.88
C TYR A 389 -19.10 7.52 12.50
N VAL A 390 -18.56 6.48 11.84
CA VAL A 390 -17.18 6.43 11.40
C VAL A 390 -16.89 7.52 10.36
N ALA A 391 -17.82 7.79 9.45
CA ALA A 391 -17.68 8.86 8.45
C ALA A 391 -17.63 10.26 9.08
N SER A 392 -18.22 10.46 10.26
CA SER A 392 -18.19 11.73 11.00
C SER A 392 -16.93 11.94 11.84
N MET A 393 -16.10 10.91 12.00
CA MET A 393 -14.83 11.01 12.74
C MET A 393 -13.75 11.78 11.95
N PRO A 394 -12.71 12.30 12.63
CA PRO A 394 -11.55 12.83 11.92
C PRO A 394 -10.97 11.82 10.93
N GLY A 395 -10.77 12.23 9.69
CA GLY A 395 -10.37 11.32 8.60
C GLY A 395 -11.50 10.37 8.15
N GLY A 396 -12.78 10.76 8.36
CA GLY A 396 -13.95 9.91 8.15
C GLY A 396 -14.05 9.30 6.76
N ALA A 397 -13.66 10.04 5.72
CA ALA A 397 -13.64 9.50 4.34
C ALA A 397 -12.72 8.26 4.22
N GLN A 398 -11.50 8.34 4.79
CA GLN A 398 -10.56 7.20 4.82
C GLN A 398 -11.11 6.03 5.64
N ARG A 399 -11.67 6.31 6.81
CA ARG A 399 -12.25 5.30 7.67
C ARG A 399 -13.43 4.58 7.02
N LYS A 400 -14.29 5.33 6.32
CA LYS A 400 -15.40 4.74 5.54
C LYS A 400 -14.89 3.86 4.42
N ALA A 401 -13.88 4.31 3.67
CA ALA A 401 -13.26 3.48 2.63
C ALA A 401 -12.62 2.20 3.20
N ASN A 402 -12.06 2.26 4.43
CA ASN A 402 -11.58 1.07 5.11
C ASN A 402 -12.73 0.07 5.39
N LEU A 403 -13.91 0.54 5.81
CA LEU A 403 -15.09 -0.31 5.99
C LEU A 403 -15.56 -0.92 4.67
N ASP A 404 -15.63 -0.13 3.59
CA ASP A 404 -16.00 -0.60 2.25
C ASP A 404 -15.01 -1.66 1.74
N MET A 405 -13.71 -1.47 1.99
CA MET A 405 -12.70 -2.47 1.67
C MET A 405 -12.88 -3.78 2.45
N LEU A 406 -13.34 -3.75 3.71
CA LEU A 406 -13.66 -4.98 4.46
C LEU A 406 -14.81 -5.75 3.81
N ILE A 407 -15.82 -5.05 3.32
CA ILE A 407 -16.95 -5.66 2.59
C ILE A 407 -16.45 -6.34 1.31
N GLU A 408 -15.58 -5.67 0.53
CA GLU A 408 -15.00 -6.27 -0.68
C GLU A 408 -14.12 -7.50 -0.36
N LYS A 409 -13.37 -7.46 0.74
CA LYS A 409 -12.58 -8.62 1.20
C LYS A 409 -13.49 -9.77 1.65
N ALA A 410 -14.59 -9.48 2.30
CA ALA A 410 -15.60 -10.49 2.66
C ALA A 410 -16.22 -11.12 1.40
N ARG A 411 -16.52 -10.32 0.38
CA ARG A 411 -17.00 -10.79 -0.92
C ARG A 411 -15.99 -11.68 -1.63
N ALA A 412 -14.72 -11.28 -1.66
CA ALA A 412 -13.64 -12.07 -2.23
C ALA A 412 -13.44 -13.40 -1.46
N TYR A 413 -13.53 -13.36 -0.12
CA TYR A 413 -13.48 -14.56 0.71
C TYR A 413 -14.58 -15.56 0.38
N GLU A 414 -15.79 -15.09 0.13
CA GLU A 414 -16.94 -15.96 -0.20
C GLU A 414 -16.84 -16.65 -1.57
N SER A 415 -15.97 -16.18 -2.45
CA SER A 415 -15.62 -16.87 -3.69
C SER A 415 -14.77 -18.13 -3.45
N THR A 416 -14.24 -18.31 -2.22
CA THR A 416 -13.49 -19.50 -1.83
C THR A 416 -14.41 -20.62 -1.34
N SER A 417 -13.83 -21.79 -1.06
CA SER A 417 -14.58 -22.97 -0.53
C SER A 417 -15.04 -22.80 0.92
N TYR A 418 -14.54 -21.81 1.64
CA TYR A 418 -14.87 -21.57 3.05
C TYR A 418 -15.93 -20.47 3.16
N LYS A 419 -17.00 -20.72 3.92
CA LYS A 419 -18.12 -19.77 4.09
C LYS A 419 -18.49 -19.62 5.55
N GLY A 420 -19.17 -18.50 5.87
CA GLY A 420 -19.77 -18.23 7.17
C GLY A 420 -18.87 -17.47 8.15
N LEU A 421 -19.50 -16.89 9.17
CA LEU A 421 -18.91 -15.95 10.12
C LEU A 421 -17.69 -16.51 10.86
N PHE A 422 -17.80 -17.74 11.42
CA PHE A 422 -16.70 -18.36 12.16
C PHE A 422 -15.43 -18.48 11.32
N HIS A 423 -15.56 -18.98 10.08
CA HIS A 423 -14.40 -19.15 9.20
C HIS A 423 -13.84 -17.82 8.72
N PHE A 424 -14.68 -16.81 8.48
CA PHE A 424 -14.23 -15.47 8.13
C PHE A 424 -13.44 -14.81 9.25
N VAL A 425 -13.95 -14.84 10.49
CA VAL A 425 -13.22 -14.32 11.65
C VAL A 425 -11.85 -15.00 11.79
N ARG A 426 -11.83 -16.34 11.68
CA ARG A 426 -10.58 -17.12 11.74
C ARG A 426 -9.62 -16.78 10.60
N TYR A 427 -10.13 -16.57 9.40
CA TYR A 427 -9.33 -16.16 8.26
C TYR A 427 -8.63 -14.81 8.53
N ILE A 428 -9.37 -13.82 9.00
CA ILE A 428 -8.79 -12.50 9.36
C ILE A 428 -7.77 -12.63 10.50
N GLU A 429 -8.06 -13.43 11.53
CA GLU A 429 -7.12 -13.68 12.64
C GLU A 429 -5.82 -14.35 12.15
N GLN A 430 -5.90 -15.24 11.19
CA GLN A 430 -4.71 -15.85 10.58
C GLN A 430 -3.91 -14.82 9.79
N LEU A 431 -4.56 -13.97 9.00
CA LEU A 431 -3.89 -12.88 8.29
C LEU A 431 -3.12 -11.98 9.26
N GLN A 432 -3.76 -11.57 10.36
CA GLN A 432 -3.12 -10.77 11.41
C GLN A 432 -1.93 -11.51 12.06
N LYS A 433 -2.08 -12.80 12.34
CA LYS A 433 -1.05 -13.61 12.98
C LYS A 433 0.20 -13.81 12.12
N TYR A 434 0.03 -13.89 10.81
CA TYR A 434 1.12 -14.10 9.85
C TYR A 434 1.65 -12.79 9.27
N ASP A 435 1.27 -11.65 9.86
CA ASP A 435 1.70 -10.31 9.42
C ASP A 435 1.35 -10.05 7.94
N VAL A 436 0.33 -10.73 7.43
CA VAL A 436 -0.24 -10.46 6.12
C VAL A 436 -1.22 -9.32 6.31
N ASP A 437 -0.67 -8.11 6.43
CA ASP A 437 -1.48 -6.92 6.57
C ASP A 437 -1.72 -6.30 5.18
N TYR A 438 -2.90 -5.73 5.03
CA TYR A 438 -3.22 -4.94 3.86
C TYR A 438 -3.00 -3.47 4.22
N GLY A 439 -2.55 -2.68 3.25
CA GLY A 439 -2.60 -1.23 3.39
C GLY A 439 -4.05 -0.76 3.59
N GLU A 440 -4.22 0.38 4.23
CA GLU A 440 -5.51 1.06 4.28
C GLU A 440 -6.08 1.24 2.87
N ALA A 441 -7.39 1.34 2.75
CA ALA A 441 -8.05 1.58 1.48
C ALA A 441 -7.45 2.83 0.83
N SER A 442 -6.95 2.69 -0.38
CA SER A 442 -6.47 3.84 -1.13
C SER A 442 -7.69 4.63 -1.59
N ILE A 443 -8.00 5.72 -0.90
CA ILE A 443 -8.82 6.76 -1.50
C ILE A 443 -7.89 7.50 -2.46
N GLU A 444 -7.61 6.91 -3.61
CA GLU A 444 -7.08 7.64 -4.74
C GLU A 444 -8.20 8.51 -5.33
N ASP A 445 -8.61 9.48 -4.57
CA ASP A 445 -9.16 10.68 -5.17
C ASP A 445 -7.91 11.49 -5.61
N GLU A 446 -7.50 11.28 -6.86
CA GLU A 446 -6.40 12.04 -7.48
C GLU A 446 -6.65 13.56 -7.40
N HIS A 447 -7.84 13.95 -6.99
CA HIS A 447 -8.31 15.32 -6.87
C HIS A 447 -8.41 15.85 -5.43
N ALA A 448 -8.15 15.02 -4.42
CA ALA A 448 -8.16 15.50 -3.04
C ALA A 448 -6.98 16.44 -2.78
N ASP A 449 -7.27 17.67 -2.29
CA ASP A 449 -6.24 18.64 -1.92
C ASP A 449 -5.64 18.30 -0.54
N THR A 450 -4.76 17.29 -0.50
CA THR A 450 -4.14 16.76 0.72
C THR A 450 -2.62 16.65 0.57
N VAL A 451 -1.89 16.86 1.66
CA VAL A 451 -0.45 16.57 1.75
C VAL A 451 -0.24 15.06 1.79
N ARG A 452 0.61 14.53 0.93
CA ARG A 452 0.89 13.10 0.87
C ARG A 452 2.16 12.75 1.64
N VAL A 453 2.08 11.74 2.52
CA VAL A 453 3.23 11.15 3.19
C VAL A 453 3.51 9.78 2.58
N MET A 454 4.71 9.57 2.06
CA MET A 454 5.08 8.29 1.45
C MET A 454 6.55 7.95 1.64
N THR A 455 6.91 6.68 1.37
CA THR A 455 8.33 6.29 1.38
C THR A 455 9.06 6.79 0.15
N ILE A 456 10.36 7.04 0.28
CA ILE A 456 11.25 7.35 -0.84
C ILE A 456 11.17 6.26 -1.93
N HIS A 457 11.02 4.98 -1.55
CA HIS A 457 10.88 3.87 -2.50
C HIS A 457 9.60 3.97 -3.35
N LYS A 458 8.46 4.32 -2.72
CA LYS A 458 7.19 4.52 -3.45
C LYS A 458 7.21 5.75 -4.36
N SER A 459 8.07 6.74 -4.06
CA SER A 459 8.21 7.95 -4.87
C SER A 459 9.07 7.76 -6.12
N LYS A 460 9.75 6.62 -6.28
CA LYS A 460 10.55 6.33 -7.47
C LYS A 460 9.66 6.35 -8.71
N GLY A 461 10.10 7.04 -9.76
CA GLY A 461 9.28 7.27 -10.98
C GLY A 461 8.32 8.46 -10.88
N LEU A 462 7.94 8.90 -9.68
CA LEU A 462 7.06 10.06 -9.47
C LEU A 462 7.82 11.38 -9.38
N GLU A 463 7.09 12.50 -9.47
CA GLU A 463 7.62 13.86 -9.34
C GLU A 463 6.59 14.79 -8.71
N PHE A 464 7.05 15.74 -7.90
CA PHE A 464 6.17 16.62 -7.14
C PHE A 464 6.67 18.06 -7.17
N PRO A 465 5.78 19.07 -7.22
CA PRO A 465 6.18 20.48 -7.18
C PRO A 465 7.02 20.83 -5.96
N VAL A 466 6.58 20.42 -4.77
CA VAL A 466 7.24 20.65 -3.48
C VAL A 466 7.51 19.34 -2.78
N VAL A 467 8.76 19.09 -2.43
CA VAL A 467 9.18 17.87 -1.72
C VAL A 467 9.83 18.23 -0.40
N ILE A 468 9.32 17.63 0.67
CA ILE A 468 9.89 17.67 2.00
C ILE A 468 10.49 16.30 2.30
N VAL A 469 11.81 16.21 2.42
CA VAL A 469 12.50 14.95 2.76
C VAL A 469 12.73 14.96 4.26
N ALA A 470 11.97 14.13 4.98
CA ALA A 470 11.93 14.11 6.44
C ALA A 470 12.65 12.90 7.05
N GLY A 471 13.00 13.05 8.34
CA GLY A 471 13.63 11.98 9.13
C GLY A 471 15.12 11.83 8.89
N MET A 472 15.83 12.88 8.54
CA MET A 472 17.28 12.81 8.25
C MET A 472 18.14 12.47 9.48
N GLY A 473 17.62 12.65 10.69
CA GLY A 473 18.26 12.22 11.95
C GLY A 473 18.09 10.74 12.28
N LYS A 474 17.26 10.00 11.53
CA LYS A 474 17.05 8.58 11.78
C LYS A 474 18.29 7.75 11.49
N ARG A 475 18.63 6.84 12.42
CA ARG A 475 19.74 5.90 12.24
C ARG A 475 19.46 4.89 11.13
N PHE A 476 20.47 4.56 10.34
CA PHE A 476 20.40 3.50 9.34
C PHE A 476 20.17 2.15 9.99
N ASN A 477 19.38 1.31 9.32
CA ASN A 477 19.20 -0.09 9.74
C ASN A 477 20.37 -0.94 9.25
N MET A 478 21.17 -1.45 10.19
CA MET A 478 22.33 -2.31 9.92
C MET A 478 22.12 -3.73 10.46
N GLN A 479 20.87 -4.20 10.56
CA GLN A 479 20.57 -5.54 11.10
C GLN A 479 21.17 -6.65 10.24
N ASP A 480 21.08 -6.53 8.91
CA ASP A 480 21.61 -7.55 8.00
C ASP A 480 23.13 -7.74 8.15
N ALA A 481 23.86 -6.64 8.28
CA ALA A 481 25.29 -6.66 8.56
C ALA A 481 25.66 -7.22 9.94
N ARG A 482 24.69 -7.41 10.86
CA ARG A 482 24.89 -7.96 12.22
C ARG A 482 24.29 -9.34 12.40
N SER A 483 23.78 -9.94 11.35
CA SER A 483 23.11 -11.24 11.39
C SER A 483 23.99 -12.36 11.94
N ALA A 484 23.37 -13.39 12.54
CA ALA A 484 24.07 -14.57 13.08
C ALA A 484 24.79 -15.34 11.97
N VAL A 485 24.18 -15.42 10.78
CA VAL A 485 24.74 -15.96 9.56
C VAL A 485 24.93 -14.79 8.60
N ALA A 486 26.19 -14.52 8.22
CA ALA A 486 26.49 -13.50 7.22
C ALA A 486 26.52 -14.18 5.84
N PHE A 487 25.80 -13.60 4.90
CA PHE A 487 25.70 -14.13 3.54
C PHE A 487 26.04 -13.05 2.52
N HIS A 488 26.90 -13.39 1.55
CA HIS A 488 27.20 -12.49 0.43
C HIS A 488 27.37 -13.32 -0.85
N ALA A 489 26.71 -12.89 -1.93
CA ALA A 489 26.63 -13.68 -3.16
C ALA A 489 27.99 -13.95 -3.81
N GLY A 490 28.95 -13.03 -3.68
CA GLY A 490 30.31 -13.18 -4.22
C GLY A 490 31.31 -13.84 -3.25
N MET A 491 31.06 -13.79 -1.93
CA MET A 491 32.00 -14.27 -0.89
C MET A 491 31.52 -15.54 -0.17
N GLY A 492 30.23 -15.92 -0.37
CA GLY A 492 29.62 -17.09 0.24
C GLY A 492 29.04 -16.82 1.62
N VAL A 493 29.20 -17.77 2.56
CA VAL A 493 28.55 -17.76 3.88
C VAL A 493 29.59 -17.66 4.98
N GLY A 494 29.37 -16.75 5.93
CA GLY A 494 30.19 -16.56 7.12
C GLY A 494 29.44 -16.96 8.40
N LEU A 495 29.99 -17.92 9.14
CA LEU A 495 29.46 -18.41 10.41
C LEU A 495 30.39 -18.10 11.57
N ASP A 496 29.85 -18.16 12.78
CA ASP A 496 30.65 -18.16 14.00
C ASP A 496 31.25 -19.55 14.23
N ALA A 497 32.47 -19.60 14.70
CA ALA A 497 33.04 -20.81 15.28
C ALA A 497 32.52 -20.99 16.70
N VAL A 498 31.77 -22.05 16.92
CA VAL A 498 31.19 -22.37 18.23
C VAL A 498 31.96 -23.55 18.82
N ASN A 499 32.45 -23.38 20.02
CA ASN A 499 33.01 -24.48 20.83
C ASN A 499 31.98 -24.79 21.94
N LEU A 500 31.35 -25.97 21.86
CA LEU A 500 30.32 -26.39 22.80
C LEU A 500 30.88 -26.78 24.18
N GLU A 501 32.13 -27.28 24.20
CA GLU A 501 32.78 -27.68 25.44
C GLU A 501 33.09 -26.48 26.35
N TYR A 502 33.68 -25.44 25.74
CA TYR A 502 34.00 -24.19 26.47
C TYR A 502 32.89 -23.16 26.40
N ARG A 503 31.75 -23.44 25.72
CA ARG A 503 30.64 -22.52 25.47
C ARG A 503 31.08 -21.17 24.92
N THR A 504 32.06 -21.17 24.04
CA THR A 504 32.60 -19.96 23.40
C THR A 504 32.10 -19.84 21.97
N LYS A 505 31.90 -18.60 21.56
CA LYS A 505 31.47 -18.22 20.20
C LYS A 505 32.38 -17.13 19.66
N ILE A 506 33.04 -17.39 18.54
CA ILE A 506 34.00 -16.47 17.93
C ILE A 506 33.61 -16.29 16.45
N PRO A 507 33.41 -15.06 15.97
CA PRO A 507 33.12 -14.83 14.57
C PRO A 507 34.32 -15.21 13.69
N SER A 508 34.06 -15.97 12.61
CA SER A 508 35.10 -16.27 11.63
C SER A 508 35.59 -15.04 10.89
N ILE A 509 36.80 -15.08 10.36
CA ILE A 509 37.36 -13.98 9.55
C ILE A 509 36.45 -13.69 8.35
N ILE A 510 35.99 -14.75 7.66
CA ILE A 510 35.06 -14.65 6.52
C ILE A 510 33.79 -13.91 6.93
N LYS A 511 33.19 -14.25 8.08
CA LYS A 511 32.01 -13.56 8.61
C LYS A 511 32.28 -12.06 8.82
N LYS A 512 33.40 -11.69 9.42
CA LYS A 512 33.76 -10.29 9.65
C LYS A 512 33.96 -9.53 8.34
N VAL A 513 34.56 -10.16 7.33
CA VAL A 513 34.75 -9.55 6.00
C VAL A 513 33.39 -9.32 5.33
N ILE A 514 32.54 -10.34 5.30
CA ILE A 514 31.19 -10.24 4.72
C ILE A 514 30.39 -9.15 5.44
N GLN A 515 30.38 -9.13 6.77
CA GLN A 515 29.67 -8.11 7.55
C GLN A 515 30.16 -6.68 7.27
N LYS A 516 31.44 -6.53 7.03
CA LYS A 516 32.02 -5.22 6.68
C LYS A 516 31.58 -4.78 5.27
N GLU A 517 31.61 -5.70 4.32
CA GLU A 517 31.19 -5.43 2.94
C GLU A 517 29.69 -5.12 2.87
N GLU A 518 28.85 -5.93 3.54
CA GLU A 518 27.41 -5.70 3.68
C GLU A 518 27.09 -4.32 4.26
N ALA A 519 27.85 -3.87 5.26
CA ALA A 519 27.70 -2.54 5.84
C ALA A 519 28.03 -1.43 4.84
N LEU A 520 29.10 -1.59 4.04
CA LEU A 520 29.49 -0.61 3.02
C LEU A 520 28.48 -0.57 1.86
N GLU A 521 28.01 -1.72 1.40
CA GLU A 521 26.99 -1.81 0.36
C GLU A 521 25.65 -1.21 0.82
N SER A 522 25.28 -1.43 2.10
CA SER A 522 24.07 -0.82 2.69
C SER A 522 24.19 0.71 2.77
N LEU A 523 25.34 1.24 3.16
CA LEU A 523 25.59 2.69 3.13
C LEU A 523 25.56 3.25 1.70
N GLY A 524 26.08 2.51 0.73
CA GLY A 524 26.00 2.86 -0.69
C GLY A 524 24.56 2.91 -1.19
N GLU A 525 23.70 1.98 -0.73
CA GLU A 525 22.27 2.02 -1.01
C GLU A 525 21.59 3.24 -0.38
N GLU A 526 21.87 3.55 0.89
CA GLU A 526 21.32 4.75 1.55
C GLU A 526 21.71 6.04 0.82
N LEU A 527 22.92 6.13 0.26
CA LEU A 527 23.31 7.27 -0.61
C LEU A 527 22.45 7.36 -1.87
N ARG A 528 22.16 6.23 -2.52
CA ARG A 528 21.30 6.20 -3.70
C ARG A 528 19.83 6.49 -3.34
N VAL A 529 19.36 6.01 -2.19
CA VAL A 529 18.04 6.38 -1.66
C VAL A 529 17.93 7.88 -1.42
N LEU A 530 18.96 8.50 -0.84
CA LEU A 530 19.02 9.95 -0.68
C LEU A 530 18.99 10.66 -2.05
N TYR A 531 19.72 10.15 -3.04
CA TYR A 531 19.72 10.70 -4.39
C TYR A 531 18.33 10.68 -5.02
N VAL A 532 17.62 9.55 -4.90
CA VAL A 532 16.24 9.44 -5.36
C VAL A 532 15.36 10.47 -4.66
N ALA A 533 15.47 10.61 -3.33
CA ALA A 533 14.66 11.55 -2.56
C ALA A 533 14.84 13.01 -3.03
N LEU A 534 16.10 13.45 -3.15
CA LEU A 534 16.41 14.85 -3.51
C LEU A 534 16.06 15.18 -4.97
N THR A 535 15.98 14.18 -5.84
CA THR A 535 15.63 14.34 -7.26
C THR A 535 14.14 14.19 -7.58
N ARG A 536 13.27 14.06 -6.57
CA ARG A 536 11.80 14.03 -6.79
C ARG A 536 11.19 15.42 -6.91
N ALA A 537 11.86 16.44 -6.38
CA ALA A 537 11.38 17.82 -6.40
C ALA A 537 11.46 18.44 -7.80
N LYS A 538 10.36 19.07 -8.21
CA LYS A 538 10.33 19.89 -9.44
C LYS A 538 10.82 21.31 -9.17
N GLU A 539 10.24 21.98 -8.16
CA GLU A 539 10.46 23.41 -7.96
C GLU A 539 11.00 23.76 -6.57
N LYS A 540 10.60 23.05 -5.53
CA LYS A 540 11.03 23.32 -4.17
C LYS A 540 11.45 22.06 -3.45
N LEU A 541 12.64 22.08 -2.87
CA LEU A 541 13.16 21.00 -2.04
C LEU A 541 13.41 21.52 -0.62
N ILE A 542 12.93 20.78 0.36
CA ILE A 542 13.13 21.04 1.80
C ILE A 542 13.61 19.74 2.43
N ILE A 543 14.67 19.82 3.22
CA ILE A 543 15.28 18.66 3.90
C ILE A 543 15.14 18.89 5.39
N THR A 544 14.51 17.95 6.13
CA THR A 544 14.21 18.12 7.55
C THR A 544 14.71 16.96 8.39
N GLY A 545 14.92 17.20 9.67
CA GLY A 545 15.21 16.17 10.66
C GLY A 545 15.63 16.78 12.00
N THR A 546 15.54 15.94 13.00
CA THR A 546 16.00 16.26 14.36
C THR A 546 17.49 16.03 14.52
N LEU A 547 18.13 16.80 15.38
CA LEU A 547 19.53 16.65 15.73
C LEU A 547 19.77 17.17 17.14
N SER A 548 20.40 16.37 17.99
CA SER A 548 20.85 16.83 19.31
C SER A 548 22.13 17.66 19.18
N ASN A 549 22.19 18.78 19.87
CA ASN A 549 23.34 19.70 19.85
C ASN A 549 23.77 20.10 18.41
N PRO A 550 22.86 20.65 17.57
CA PRO A 550 23.18 20.97 16.19
C PRO A 550 24.33 22.02 16.06
N GLU A 551 24.43 22.93 16.98
CA GLU A 551 25.46 23.96 16.97
C GLU A 551 26.88 23.41 17.13
N ASP A 552 27.08 22.46 18.04
CA ASP A 552 28.35 21.76 18.24
C ASP A 552 28.72 20.95 16.99
N LYS A 553 27.79 20.19 16.45
CA LYS A 553 28.03 19.39 15.23
C LYS A 553 28.32 20.26 13.99
N ILE A 554 27.67 21.41 13.88
CA ILE A 554 27.98 22.39 12.82
C ILE A 554 29.35 23.01 13.05
N SER A 555 29.70 23.34 14.30
CA SER A 555 31.04 23.88 14.66
C SER A 555 32.13 22.86 14.31
N ASP A 556 31.95 21.60 14.69
CA ASP A 556 32.88 20.51 14.33
C ASP A 556 32.96 20.30 12.81
N GLY A 557 31.83 20.41 12.11
CA GLY A 557 31.77 20.32 10.64
C GLY A 557 32.52 21.46 9.93
N ARG A 558 32.58 22.67 10.51
CA ARG A 558 33.35 23.82 9.96
C ARG A 558 34.84 23.58 9.90
N VAL A 559 35.39 22.70 10.72
CA VAL A 559 36.80 22.28 10.67
C VAL A 559 37.18 21.72 9.29
N PHE A 560 36.19 21.16 8.57
CA PHE A 560 36.41 20.61 7.23
C PHE A 560 36.32 21.66 6.10
N GLN A 561 35.92 22.89 6.34
CA GLN A 561 35.78 23.96 5.33
C GLN A 561 37.10 24.29 4.61
N GLY A 562 38.25 24.08 5.27
CA GLY A 562 39.59 24.33 4.68
C GLY A 562 40.13 23.19 3.81
N ASN A 563 39.41 22.10 3.66
CA ASN A 563 39.91 20.92 2.91
C ASN A 563 39.71 21.13 1.39
N LYS A 564 40.80 21.15 0.62
CA LYS A 564 40.82 21.36 -0.83
C LYS A 564 40.31 20.17 -1.66
N ARG A 565 40.04 19.00 -1.04
CA ARG A 565 39.47 17.84 -1.76
C ARG A 565 38.02 18.10 -2.11
N LYS A 566 37.62 17.76 -3.33
CA LYS A 566 36.22 17.87 -3.76
C LYS A 566 35.32 16.93 -2.97
N GLU A 567 35.76 15.71 -2.67
CA GLU A 567 35.01 14.67 -1.99
C GLU A 567 35.31 14.63 -0.49
N LEU A 568 34.35 14.19 0.30
CA LEU A 568 34.54 13.81 1.71
C LEU A 568 35.41 12.55 1.79
N SER A 569 36.14 12.37 2.90
CA SER A 569 37.01 11.21 3.04
C SER A 569 36.15 9.91 3.15
N PHE A 570 36.65 8.84 2.55
CA PHE A 570 36.02 7.52 2.68
C PHE A 570 35.81 7.12 4.15
N LEU A 571 36.74 7.46 5.03
CA LEU A 571 36.64 7.16 6.46
C LEU A 571 35.43 7.85 7.10
N GLN A 572 35.17 9.10 6.76
CA GLN A 572 33.97 9.82 7.25
C GLN A 572 32.69 9.17 6.71
N LEU A 573 32.62 8.96 5.41
CA LEU A 573 31.45 8.40 4.76
C LEU A 573 31.13 6.97 5.25
N SER A 574 32.17 6.13 5.48
CA SER A 574 31.98 4.74 5.93
C SER A 574 31.56 4.60 7.40
N HIS A 575 31.61 5.67 8.18
CA HIS A 575 31.17 5.71 9.57
C HIS A 575 29.86 6.48 9.76
N ALA A 576 29.21 6.89 8.68
CA ALA A 576 27.92 7.55 8.73
C ALA A 576 26.86 6.62 9.37
N VAL A 577 26.05 7.18 10.24
CA VAL A 577 25.00 6.48 10.99
C VAL A 577 23.62 7.04 10.64
N THR A 578 23.55 8.29 10.19
CA THR A 578 22.35 9.02 9.81
C THR A 578 22.58 9.74 8.49
N TYR A 579 21.52 10.22 7.85
CA TYR A 579 21.67 11.07 6.66
C TYR A 579 22.33 12.41 6.97
N TRP A 580 22.22 12.93 8.21
CA TRP A 580 22.91 14.14 8.62
C TRP A 580 24.43 14.02 8.52
N ASP A 581 24.98 12.81 8.74
CA ASP A 581 26.42 12.57 8.63
C ASP A 581 26.93 12.70 7.18
N PHE A 582 26.05 12.59 6.19
CA PHE A 582 26.33 12.87 4.78
C PHE A 582 26.06 14.32 4.42
N ILE A 583 24.90 14.86 4.81
CA ILE A 583 24.38 16.15 4.33
C ILE A 583 25.12 17.33 4.98
N LEU A 584 25.21 17.37 6.32
CA LEU A 584 25.77 18.54 7.02
C LEU A 584 27.20 18.84 6.63
N PRO A 585 28.16 17.90 6.60
CA PRO A 585 29.50 18.17 6.17
C PRO A 585 29.59 18.68 4.72
N ALA A 586 28.72 18.15 3.83
CA ALA A 586 28.68 18.57 2.43
C ALA A 586 28.16 20.03 2.30
N VAL A 587 27.07 20.33 3.02
CA VAL A 587 26.46 21.68 3.03
C VAL A 587 27.41 22.74 3.58
N LEU A 588 28.06 22.45 4.71
CA LEU A 588 29.00 23.38 5.37
C LEU A 588 30.24 23.67 4.54
N ARG A 589 30.60 22.81 3.60
CA ARG A 589 31.73 22.99 2.67
C ARG A 589 31.33 23.63 1.35
N THR A 590 30.03 23.71 1.06
CA THR A 590 29.55 24.28 -0.20
C THR A 590 29.73 25.78 -0.17
N GLU A 591 30.55 26.32 -1.09
CA GLU A 591 30.70 27.74 -1.32
C GLU A 591 29.58 28.21 -2.25
N GLY A 592 28.89 29.30 -1.87
CA GLY A 592 27.79 29.84 -2.66
C GLY A 592 26.41 29.55 -2.08
N GLU A 593 25.33 29.98 -2.76
CA GLU A 593 24.02 30.10 -2.17
C GLU A 593 22.93 29.12 -2.70
N PRO A 594 23.19 27.86 -3.19
CA PRO A 594 22.10 27.00 -3.60
C PRO A 594 21.30 26.45 -2.42
N LEU A 595 21.88 26.51 -1.21
CA LEU A 595 21.34 25.87 0.00
C LEU A 595 21.18 26.90 1.12
N LYS A 596 20.04 26.83 1.84
CA LYS A 596 19.77 27.65 3.03
C LYS A 596 19.67 26.71 4.24
N LEU A 597 20.65 26.80 5.16
CA LEU A 597 20.60 26.06 6.43
C LEU A 597 19.96 26.92 7.52
N GLN A 598 19.01 26.36 8.24
CA GLN A 598 18.34 27.00 9.36
C GLN A 598 18.19 25.99 10.52
N ILE A 599 18.56 26.43 11.72
CA ILE A 599 18.32 25.69 12.95
C ILE A 599 17.09 26.29 13.62
N LEU A 600 16.18 25.43 14.04
CA LEU A 600 14.98 25.79 14.78
C LEU A 600 15.05 25.18 16.18
N HIS A 601 14.65 25.94 17.17
CA HIS A 601 14.57 25.50 18.55
C HIS A 601 13.14 25.12 18.91
N VAL A 602 12.97 24.28 19.93
CA VAL A 602 11.65 23.85 20.40
C VAL A 602 10.76 25.04 20.75
N GLU A 603 11.35 26.08 21.34
CA GLU A 603 10.64 27.32 21.70
C GLU A 603 9.98 28.03 20.50
N ASP A 604 10.64 28.00 19.33
CA ASP A 604 10.11 28.64 18.12
C ASP A 604 8.84 27.95 17.63
N VAL A 605 8.84 26.61 17.70
CA VAL A 605 7.72 25.76 17.24
C VAL A 605 6.56 25.78 18.25
N VAL A 606 6.86 25.76 19.55
CA VAL A 606 5.83 25.78 20.61
C VAL A 606 5.12 27.12 20.69
N LYS A 607 5.86 28.25 20.56
CA LYS A 607 5.25 29.58 20.56
C LYS A 607 4.26 29.78 19.43
N GLU A 608 4.57 29.34 18.22
CA GLU A 608 3.67 29.46 17.08
C GLU A 608 2.43 28.59 17.26
N SER A 609 2.58 27.38 17.82
CA SER A 609 1.47 26.48 18.13
C SER A 609 0.49 27.11 19.15
N ILE A 610 1.00 27.75 20.19
CA ILE A 610 0.19 28.46 21.20
C ILE A 610 -0.54 29.65 20.58
N GLU A 611 0.13 30.47 19.75
CA GLU A 611 -0.52 31.59 19.08
C GLU A 611 -1.66 31.16 18.13
N GLU A 612 -1.54 30.00 17.53
CA GLU A 612 -2.60 29.45 16.67
C GLU A 612 -3.72 28.78 17.46
N GLU A 613 -3.41 28.12 18.57
CA GLU A 613 -4.42 27.58 19.50
C GLU A 613 -5.24 28.71 20.12
N GLU A 614 -4.63 29.84 20.46
CA GLU A 614 -5.36 31.04 20.91
C GLU A 614 -6.30 31.58 19.82
N LYS A 615 -5.85 31.63 18.56
CA LYS A 615 -6.69 32.04 17.42
C LYS A 615 -7.82 31.02 17.17
N SER A 616 -7.56 29.72 17.27
CA SER A 616 -8.56 28.68 17.12
C SER A 616 -9.53 28.62 18.29
N GLY A 617 -9.06 28.93 19.52
CA GLY A 617 -9.88 29.05 20.72
C GLY A 617 -10.93 30.17 20.61
N ILE A 618 -10.53 31.30 20.00
CA ILE A 618 -11.49 32.39 19.70
C ILE A 618 -12.54 31.94 18.70
N SER A 619 -12.15 31.21 17.64
CA SER A 619 -13.08 30.62 16.67
C SER A 619 -14.02 29.61 17.31
N ARG A 620 -13.52 28.77 18.22
CA ARG A 620 -14.32 27.79 18.95
C ARG A 620 -15.33 28.46 19.89
N ALA A 621 -14.93 29.48 20.60
CA ALA A 621 -15.85 30.28 21.44
C ALA A 621 -16.95 30.97 20.63
N VAL A 622 -16.64 31.40 19.39
CA VAL A 622 -17.64 31.93 18.46
C VAL A 622 -18.61 30.85 18.01
N LEU A 623 -18.12 29.63 17.70
CA LEU A 623 -18.96 28.50 17.31
C LEU A 623 -19.83 27.97 18.46
N GLU A 624 -19.31 27.94 19.68
CA GLU A 624 -20.07 27.54 20.87
C GLU A 624 -21.26 28.53 21.18
N ASN A 625 -21.10 29.80 20.82
CA ASN A 625 -22.13 30.82 20.95
C ASN A 625 -22.92 31.07 19.65
N TRP A 626 -22.75 30.22 18.65
CA TRP A 626 -23.44 30.34 17.37
C TRP A 626 -24.93 30.05 17.52
N ASP A 627 -25.78 31.02 17.14
CA ASP A 627 -27.21 30.79 17.09
C ASP A 627 -27.59 30.06 15.79
N VAL A 628 -27.90 28.77 15.90
CA VAL A 628 -28.32 27.93 14.77
C VAL A 628 -29.65 28.36 14.12
N ASN A 629 -30.43 29.22 14.77
CA ASN A 629 -31.69 29.73 14.25
C ASN A 629 -31.54 31.07 13.52
N GLU A 630 -30.35 31.68 13.60
CA GLU A 630 -30.10 32.96 12.93
C GLU A 630 -29.61 32.71 11.50
N ILE A 631 -30.26 33.34 10.54
CA ILE A 631 -29.87 33.25 9.12
C ILE A 631 -28.86 34.35 8.85
N TYR A 632 -27.56 34.01 8.89
CA TYR A 632 -26.46 34.95 8.68
C TYR A 632 -26.32 35.41 7.23
N GLU A 633 -26.66 34.54 6.26
CA GLU A 633 -26.63 34.87 4.84
C GLU A 633 -27.89 34.39 4.12
N PRO A 634 -28.96 35.27 4.06
CA PRO A 634 -30.25 34.86 3.51
C PRO A 634 -30.21 34.32 2.09
N LYS A 635 -29.34 34.86 1.22
CA LYS A 635 -29.25 34.42 -0.16
C LYS A 635 -28.70 32.96 -0.27
N LEU A 636 -27.70 32.65 0.54
CA LEU A 636 -27.13 31.30 0.57
C LEU A 636 -28.11 30.30 1.17
N HIS A 637 -28.81 30.70 2.24
CA HIS A 637 -29.85 29.91 2.87
C HIS A 637 -30.98 29.58 1.88
N ASP A 638 -31.48 30.58 1.13
CA ASP A 638 -32.57 30.38 0.18
C ASP A 638 -32.13 29.49 -0.99
N MET A 639 -30.92 29.66 -1.48
CA MET A 639 -30.35 28.79 -2.53
C MET A 639 -30.20 27.34 -2.05
N MET A 640 -29.68 27.13 -0.85
CA MET A 640 -29.55 25.79 -0.27
C MET A 640 -30.93 25.17 -0.01
N LYS A 641 -31.87 25.93 0.50
CA LYS A 641 -33.25 25.49 0.72
C LYS A 641 -33.92 25.05 -0.59
N GLU A 642 -33.74 25.80 -1.68
CA GLU A 642 -34.26 25.45 -2.99
C GLU A 642 -33.61 24.16 -3.52
N GLN A 643 -32.31 23.95 -3.27
CA GLN A 643 -31.62 22.71 -3.64
C GLN A 643 -32.07 21.50 -2.82
N PHE A 644 -32.28 21.67 -1.50
CA PHE A 644 -32.72 20.55 -0.63
C PHE A 644 -34.19 20.21 -0.79
N GLU A 645 -35.05 21.20 -1.11
CA GLU A 645 -36.48 21.01 -1.38
C GLU A 645 -36.75 20.60 -2.84
N PHE A 646 -35.70 20.51 -3.69
CA PHE A 646 -35.87 20.10 -5.09
C PHE A 646 -36.28 18.64 -5.18
N ILE A 647 -37.48 18.41 -5.65
CA ILE A 647 -37.98 17.06 -5.97
C ILE A 647 -37.73 16.79 -7.45
N TYR A 648 -36.96 15.76 -7.74
CA TYR A 648 -36.66 15.41 -9.12
C TYR A 648 -37.93 14.99 -9.89
N PRO A 649 -38.33 15.74 -10.94
CA PRO A 649 -39.65 15.54 -11.56
C PRO A 649 -39.80 14.21 -12.31
N TYR A 650 -38.68 13.49 -12.51
CA TYR A 650 -38.67 12.21 -13.22
C TYR A 650 -38.23 11.04 -12.31
N GLU A 651 -38.47 11.12 -11.01
CA GLU A 651 -38.09 10.11 -10.02
C GLU A 651 -38.58 8.71 -10.43
N LYS A 652 -39.84 8.59 -10.85
CA LYS A 652 -40.40 7.32 -11.37
C LYS A 652 -39.67 6.76 -12.61
N SER A 653 -39.01 7.62 -13.40
CA SER A 653 -38.23 7.20 -14.54
C SER A 653 -36.82 6.76 -14.18
N SER A 654 -36.22 7.36 -13.13
CA SER A 654 -34.88 6.97 -12.64
C SER A 654 -34.88 5.60 -11.97
N MET A 655 -36.03 5.19 -11.39
CA MET A 655 -36.20 3.87 -10.77
C MET A 655 -36.48 2.75 -11.79
N ARG A 656 -36.69 3.08 -13.08
CA ARG A 656 -36.94 2.05 -14.11
C ARG A 656 -35.65 1.29 -14.46
N LYS A 657 -35.71 -0.01 -14.34
CA LYS A 657 -34.61 -0.91 -14.70
C LYS A 657 -34.31 -0.78 -16.21
N LEU A 658 -33.09 -0.37 -16.56
CA LEU A 658 -32.65 -0.16 -17.96
C LEU A 658 -32.33 -1.45 -18.70
N LYS A 659 -32.05 -2.54 -17.99
CA LYS A 659 -31.74 -3.85 -18.57
C LYS A 659 -32.57 -4.92 -17.87
N PHE A 660 -33.23 -5.77 -18.65
CA PHE A 660 -33.94 -6.96 -18.18
C PHE A 660 -33.25 -8.20 -18.73
N THR A 661 -33.16 -9.23 -17.93
CA THR A 661 -32.75 -10.55 -18.42
C THR A 661 -33.91 -11.21 -19.17
N VAL A 662 -33.61 -12.17 -20.07
CA VAL A 662 -34.62 -12.90 -20.80
C VAL A 662 -35.53 -13.68 -19.85
N THR A 663 -35.04 -14.13 -18.73
CA THR A 663 -35.78 -14.82 -17.67
C THR A 663 -36.77 -13.89 -16.98
N GLU A 664 -36.37 -12.66 -16.66
CA GLU A 664 -37.26 -11.64 -16.08
C GLU A 664 -38.39 -11.25 -17.06
N LEU A 665 -38.08 -11.09 -18.35
CA LEU A 665 -39.07 -10.82 -19.37
C LEU A 665 -40.07 -11.97 -19.54
N LYS A 666 -39.60 -13.24 -19.47
CA LYS A 666 -40.45 -14.42 -19.49
C LYS A 666 -41.37 -14.49 -18.27
N LYS A 667 -40.85 -14.22 -17.05
CA LYS A 667 -41.62 -14.21 -15.82
C LYS A 667 -42.73 -13.17 -15.89
N ARG A 668 -42.41 -11.98 -16.36
CA ARG A 668 -43.35 -10.85 -16.53
C ARG A 668 -44.40 -11.14 -17.59
N ALA A 669 -44.05 -11.75 -18.69
CA ALA A 669 -44.99 -12.18 -19.73
C ALA A 669 -45.92 -13.31 -19.24
N TYR A 670 -45.44 -14.20 -18.36
CA TYR A 670 -46.24 -15.25 -17.75
C TYR A 670 -47.23 -14.69 -16.72
N GLU A 671 -46.83 -13.72 -15.94
CA GLU A 671 -47.67 -13.01 -14.94
C GLU A 671 -48.78 -12.20 -15.63
N ILE A 672 -48.47 -11.50 -16.73
CA ILE A 672 -49.46 -10.76 -17.54
C ILE A 672 -50.44 -11.73 -18.24
N GLY A 673 -50.00 -12.94 -18.58
CA GLY A 673 -50.82 -13.96 -19.24
C GLY A 673 -51.79 -14.74 -18.32
N LEU A 674 -51.60 -14.66 -16.99
CA LEU A 674 -52.47 -15.33 -16.00
C LEU A 674 -53.60 -14.42 -15.47
N ASP A 675 -53.49 -13.13 -15.60
CA ASP A 675 -54.53 -12.15 -15.21
C ASP A 675 -55.25 -11.63 -16.45
N GLY A 676 -56.16 -12.47 -16.98
CA GLY A 676 -57.12 -12.06 -18.02
C GLY A 676 -58.27 -11.22 -17.43
N GLY A 677 -57.99 -9.97 -17.07
CA GLY A 677 -59.00 -9.04 -16.59
C GLY A 677 -58.53 -7.59 -16.75
N GLU A 678 -59.20 -6.90 -17.69
CA GLU A 678 -59.08 -5.46 -17.87
C GLU A 678 -59.36 -4.72 -16.56
N GLU A 679 -58.37 -4.15 -15.93
CA GLU A 679 -58.48 -2.92 -15.13
C GLU A 679 -57.09 -2.26 -15.09
N GLU A 680 -57.02 -1.07 -15.70
CA GLU A 680 -55.89 -0.12 -15.49
C GLU A 680 -55.78 0.16 -13.99
N ARG A 681 -54.90 -0.52 -13.31
CA ARG A 681 -54.37 -0.10 -12.02
C ARG A 681 -53.07 0.59 -12.26
N GLU A 682 -53.04 1.89 -12.00
CA GLU A 682 -51.82 2.63 -11.69
C GLU A 682 -51.15 1.91 -10.51
N GLU A 683 -50.29 0.94 -10.77
CA GLU A 683 -49.46 0.35 -9.74
C GLU A 683 -48.35 1.31 -9.42
N GLU A 684 -48.46 1.93 -8.26
CA GLU A 684 -47.30 2.41 -7.50
C GLU A 684 -46.31 1.25 -7.40
N GLY A 685 -45.14 1.44 -8.03
CA GLY A 685 -44.12 0.40 -8.10
C GLY A 685 -43.42 0.23 -6.78
N GLU A 686 -43.93 -0.62 -5.92
CA GLU A 686 -43.11 -1.45 -5.07
C GLU A 686 -42.49 -2.56 -5.96
N LEU A 687 -41.31 -2.28 -6.50
CA LEU A 687 -40.41 -3.34 -6.91
C LEU A 687 -39.89 -4.01 -5.65
N LEU A 688 -40.70 -4.94 -5.13
CA LEU A 688 -40.22 -5.94 -4.19
C LEU A 688 -38.95 -6.55 -4.75
N GLN A 689 -37.85 -6.40 -4.05
CA GLN A 689 -36.71 -7.30 -4.12
C GLN A 689 -37.24 -8.67 -3.69
N GLU A 690 -37.73 -9.46 -4.62
CA GLU A 690 -37.93 -10.87 -4.36
C GLU A 690 -36.51 -11.45 -4.19
N GLU A 691 -36.23 -11.82 -2.94
CA GLU A 691 -35.13 -12.71 -2.62
C GLU A 691 -35.21 -13.93 -3.54
N PRO A 692 -34.08 -14.41 -4.09
CA PRO A 692 -34.11 -15.68 -4.82
C PRO A 692 -34.63 -16.75 -3.87
N GLU A 693 -35.64 -17.49 -4.26
CA GLU A 693 -36.14 -18.64 -3.51
C GLU A 693 -34.94 -19.49 -3.11
N VAL A 694 -34.68 -19.55 -1.81
CA VAL A 694 -33.67 -20.44 -1.25
C VAL A 694 -34.18 -21.84 -1.44
N VAL A 695 -33.75 -22.49 -2.50
CA VAL A 695 -33.95 -23.92 -2.65
C VAL A 695 -33.20 -24.59 -1.50
N PRO A 696 -33.86 -25.26 -0.56
CA PRO A 696 -33.18 -25.90 0.54
C PRO A 696 -32.20 -26.92 -0.06
N MET A 697 -30.89 -26.72 0.19
CA MET A 697 -29.88 -27.70 -0.20
C MET A 697 -30.12 -28.97 0.63
N ILE A 698 -30.70 -29.96 0.00
CA ILE A 698 -30.71 -31.31 0.55
C ILE A 698 -29.26 -31.81 0.50
N PRO A 699 -28.68 -32.24 1.63
CA PRO A 699 -27.31 -32.76 1.65
C PRO A 699 -27.15 -33.88 0.63
N GLN A 700 -26.04 -33.89 -0.10
CA GLN A 700 -25.76 -34.81 -1.23
C GLN A 700 -25.95 -36.30 -0.89
N PHE A 701 -25.79 -36.68 0.39
CA PHE A 701 -25.99 -38.07 0.85
C PHE A 701 -27.47 -38.48 1.07
N LEU A 702 -28.43 -37.55 0.88
CA LEU A 702 -29.87 -37.80 0.94
C LEU A 702 -30.53 -37.68 -0.43
N GLN A 703 -29.77 -37.42 -1.49
CA GLN A 703 -30.28 -37.43 -2.86
C GLN A 703 -30.20 -38.83 -3.39
N GLU A 704 -31.37 -39.45 -3.68
CA GLU A 704 -31.44 -40.65 -4.51
C GLU A 704 -30.98 -40.28 -5.92
N ASP A 705 -30.27 -41.22 -6.59
CA ASP A 705 -29.71 -41.08 -7.93
C ASP A 705 -30.80 -40.74 -8.98
N GLU A 706 -31.19 -39.48 -9.06
CA GLU A 706 -31.95 -38.94 -10.19
C GLU A 706 -31.04 -38.16 -11.12
N ALA A 707 -31.04 -38.62 -12.38
CA ALA A 707 -30.32 -38.02 -13.48
C ALA A 707 -30.42 -36.47 -13.49
N LEU A 708 -29.26 -35.81 -13.52
CA LEU A 708 -28.99 -34.39 -13.83
C LEU A 708 -30.26 -33.51 -13.84
N ALA A 709 -30.61 -32.94 -12.69
CA ALA A 709 -31.77 -32.04 -12.57
C ALA A 709 -31.27 -30.55 -12.63
N GLY A 710 -32.01 -29.74 -13.35
CA GLY A 710 -31.93 -28.28 -13.29
C GLY A 710 -30.64 -27.65 -13.88
N ALA A 711 -29.81 -27.03 -13.06
CA ALA A 711 -28.66 -26.23 -13.49
C ALA A 711 -27.56 -27.05 -14.19
N ALA A 712 -27.29 -28.28 -13.74
CA ALA A 712 -26.31 -29.18 -14.36
C ALA A 712 -26.73 -29.59 -15.78
N ARG A 713 -28.02 -29.82 -15.99
CA ARG A 713 -28.57 -30.07 -17.30
C ARG A 713 -28.50 -28.86 -18.23
N GLY A 714 -28.73 -27.66 -17.70
CA GLY A 714 -28.54 -26.41 -18.43
C GLY A 714 -27.11 -26.22 -18.88
N THR A 715 -26.14 -26.46 -18.00
CA THR A 715 -24.69 -26.35 -18.29
C THR A 715 -24.26 -27.37 -19.34
N ALA A 716 -24.78 -28.62 -19.28
CA ALA A 716 -24.51 -29.64 -20.29
C ALA A 716 -25.02 -29.22 -21.68
N TYR A 717 -26.26 -28.69 -21.77
CA TYR A 717 -26.78 -28.15 -23.04
C TYR A 717 -25.97 -27.00 -23.58
N HIS A 718 -25.55 -26.07 -22.74
CA HIS A 718 -24.69 -24.97 -23.16
C HIS A 718 -23.35 -25.48 -23.69
N ARG A 719 -22.76 -26.48 -23.06
CA ARG A 719 -21.48 -27.06 -23.49
C ARG A 719 -21.62 -27.81 -24.83
N VAL A 720 -22.70 -28.52 -25.05
CA VAL A 720 -23.02 -29.16 -26.33
C VAL A 720 -23.15 -28.11 -27.44
N MET A 721 -23.90 -27.04 -27.18
CA MET A 721 -24.07 -25.93 -28.15
C MET A 721 -22.80 -25.18 -28.46
N GLU A 722 -21.91 -24.99 -27.47
CA GLU A 722 -20.61 -24.34 -27.62
C GLU A 722 -19.67 -25.13 -28.55
N LEU A 723 -19.69 -26.45 -28.45
CA LEU A 723 -18.82 -27.35 -29.20
C LEU A 723 -19.37 -27.74 -30.57
N LEU A 724 -20.63 -27.40 -30.86
CA LEU A 724 -21.30 -27.79 -32.08
C LEU A 724 -20.77 -27.01 -33.30
N ASP A 725 -20.18 -27.73 -34.25
CA ASP A 725 -19.73 -27.13 -35.51
C ASP A 725 -20.88 -26.92 -36.49
N MET A 726 -21.48 -25.74 -36.47
CA MET A 726 -22.59 -25.34 -37.31
C MET A 726 -22.27 -25.38 -38.84
N LYS A 727 -21.00 -25.39 -39.22
CA LYS A 727 -20.59 -25.44 -40.64
C LYS A 727 -20.50 -26.86 -41.20
N GLY A 728 -20.35 -27.85 -40.28
CA GLY A 728 -20.25 -29.25 -40.65
C GLY A 728 -21.62 -29.98 -40.65
N MET A 729 -22.71 -29.29 -40.32
CA MET A 729 -24.03 -29.86 -40.27
C MET A 729 -24.63 -30.12 -41.67
N PRO A 730 -25.40 -31.21 -41.85
CA PRO A 730 -26.19 -31.40 -43.08
C PRO A 730 -27.21 -30.27 -43.27
N GLU A 731 -27.30 -29.74 -44.50
CA GLU A 731 -28.29 -28.71 -44.81
C GLU A 731 -29.71 -29.27 -44.59
N PHE A 732 -30.54 -28.51 -43.90
CA PHE A 732 -31.93 -28.80 -43.63
C PHE A 732 -32.78 -28.06 -44.64
N THR A 733 -33.16 -28.75 -45.73
CA THR A 733 -33.85 -28.10 -46.87
C THR A 733 -35.36 -28.32 -46.83
N GLU A 734 -35.88 -29.41 -46.26
CA GLU A 734 -37.30 -29.69 -46.12
C GLU A 734 -37.59 -30.52 -44.85
N ASP A 735 -38.75 -30.30 -44.21
CA ASP A 735 -39.15 -30.94 -42.97
C ASP A 735 -39.69 -32.39 -43.24
N THR A 736 -38.87 -33.23 -43.87
CA THR A 736 -39.21 -34.64 -44.15
C THR A 736 -38.69 -35.55 -43.06
N ALA A 737 -39.43 -36.66 -42.76
CA ALA A 737 -39.07 -37.61 -41.70
C ALA A 737 -37.67 -38.24 -41.92
N GLY A 738 -37.23 -38.38 -43.15
CA GLY A 738 -35.91 -38.93 -43.52
C GLY A 738 -34.76 -38.01 -43.20
N GLU A 739 -34.92 -36.69 -43.39
CA GLU A 739 -33.89 -35.71 -43.05
C GLU A 739 -33.72 -35.52 -41.53
N LYS A 740 -34.82 -35.58 -40.75
CA LYS A 740 -34.79 -35.59 -39.30
C LYS A 740 -34.01 -36.78 -38.76
N GLU A 741 -34.14 -37.93 -39.34
CA GLU A 741 -33.46 -39.14 -38.92
C GLU A 741 -31.97 -39.14 -39.25
N ASN A 742 -31.61 -38.60 -40.42
CA ASN A 742 -30.21 -38.39 -40.80
C ASN A 742 -29.53 -37.35 -39.92
N TRP A 743 -30.23 -36.29 -39.57
CA TRP A 743 -29.72 -35.23 -38.70
C TRP A 743 -29.53 -35.74 -37.25
N LYS A 744 -30.51 -36.53 -36.76
CA LYS A 744 -30.41 -37.16 -35.45
C LYS A 744 -29.25 -38.14 -35.37
N LYS A 745 -29.01 -38.91 -36.42
CA LYS A 745 -27.89 -39.83 -36.48
C LYS A 745 -26.55 -39.12 -36.50
N TYR A 746 -26.42 -38.08 -37.34
CA TYR A 746 -25.21 -37.22 -37.36
C TYR A 746 -24.93 -36.60 -36.00
N PHE A 747 -25.97 -36.08 -35.34
CA PHE A 747 -25.81 -35.42 -34.06
C PHE A 747 -25.38 -36.42 -32.95
N MET A 748 -25.96 -37.62 -32.96
CA MET A 748 -25.58 -38.66 -32.00
C MET A 748 -24.15 -39.16 -32.23
N ASP A 749 -23.76 -39.41 -33.47
CA ASP A 749 -22.39 -39.84 -33.83
C ASP A 749 -21.37 -38.75 -33.46
N TRP A 750 -21.71 -37.48 -33.62
CA TRP A 750 -20.90 -36.36 -33.22
C TRP A 750 -20.81 -36.26 -31.67
N LEU A 751 -21.90 -36.42 -30.96
CA LEU A 751 -21.95 -36.38 -29.50
C LEU A 751 -21.08 -37.47 -28.89
N ASP A 752 -21.20 -38.71 -29.39
CA ASP A 752 -20.38 -39.84 -28.98
C ASP A 752 -18.86 -39.58 -29.21
N ASP A 753 -18.50 -38.89 -30.28
CA ASP A 753 -17.11 -38.48 -30.52
C ASP A 753 -16.63 -37.44 -29.53
N GLN A 754 -17.45 -36.45 -29.12
CA GLN A 754 -17.07 -35.46 -28.13
C GLN A 754 -16.95 -36.08 -26.73
N VAL A 755 -17.80 -37.01 -26.35
CA VAL A 755 -17.70 -37.79 -25.10
C VAL A 755 -16.41 -38.62 -25.09
N ARG A 756 -16.10 -39.33 -26.17
CA ARG A 756 -14.83 -40.11 -26.30
C ARG A 756 -13.57 -39.22 -26.17
N ARG A 757 -13.67 -37.97 -26.60
CA ARG A 757 -12.55 -37.00 -26.46
C ARG A 757 -12.50 -36.35 -25.10
N GLY A 758 -13.42 -36.67 -24.16
CA GLY A 758 -13.48 -36.09 -22.82
C GLY A 758 -13.85 -34.61 -22.80
N ARG A 759 -14.54 -34.13 -23.84
CA ARG A 759 -14.97 -32.71 -23.93
C ARG A 759 -16.37 -32.48 -23.39
N ILE A 760 -17.18 -33.54 -23.31
CA ILE A 760 -18.51 -33.58 -22.73
C ILE A 760 -18.52 -34.81 -21.80
N GLU A 761 -19.09 -34.68 -20.60
CA GLU A 761 -19.30 -35.78 -19.67
C GLU A 761 -20.49 -36.64 -20.14
N GLU A 762 -20.45 -37.95 -19.88
CA GLU A 762 -21.49 -38.91 -20.29
C GLU A 762 -22.91 -38.54 -19.82
#